data_b4f4eb075f927735057b937f4a223351
#
_entry.id   b4f4eb075f927735057b937f4a223351
#
_cell.length_a   1.000
_cell.length_b   1.000
_cell.length_c   1.000
_cell.angle_alpha   90.00
_cell.angle_beta   90.00
_cell.angle_gamma   90.00
#
_symmetry.space_group_name_H-M   'P 1'
#
loop_
_entity.id
_entity.type
_entity.pdbx_description
1 polymer ?
#
loop_
_entity_poly.entity_id
_entity_poly.type
_entity_poly.pdbx_seq_one_letter_code
_entity_poly.pdbx_strand_id
1 'polypeptide(L)'
;MGLPDPGIPGDPSFGAPAADASAGPAGSPLLLASDDEARAVQLDEEDAGRYRRIFALQDRAEWDAADAEMAKLKDRRLIGYVLRQRYLHPDRRAGYEELARWMQDYGDLAGAERVHSLAQKRQPAGQRAPKPPRGEERVRLVGSLERMGGLRTVAANEEDEEDGVTVAPRSRTVSRARSDRAAVARVEELLRSGRASNALTLLNQDEFGGRLDTVQYDAARARIAESLYFSGETAQALTLASASAARSGDMLPDAHWIAGLSAWRLKQPDRAARHFQGMAAAGPRSPWKAAAADYWAARALARKPGKEKEAAEHLAAAARYPHTFYGLIALRTLGTLHDVRWQAPELSGRTLAAIAAKPAGSRAIALLQVGQRELAGMELQRIHPQGDPLVEQGMVALADRAGVATLSLRLGNAVAGPDGAPYAAALYPLPHWTPRDGFAVDRALVFAVMRQESRFDPRLVSSAGATGLMQILPSTAQHVRERHADIGSEDANRDALFDPSRNMELGQRYLTELLGMPEIDGNLFLAAAAYNAGPGTLARWRRELSDITDPLLFIESLSFGETRDYVEKVMANFWIYQLRLGQETASLDAVADGKWPSYIPVEAPATQVAAQPDPLPAAKPAIPAAATAAAEKPTAEAPAAEPSVADAPAVPARVETVAERGEASPIP
;
A
#
# COMPACT_ATOMS: atom_id res chain seq x y z
N MET A 1 -17.07 -50.08 15.54
CA MET A 1 -17.16 -49.61 16.94
C MET A 1 -16.78 -48.16 16.93
N GLY A 2 -17.79 -47.30 16.95
CA GLY A 2 -17.63 -45.85 16.93
C GLY A 2 -17.35 -45.35 18.34
N LEU A 3 -16.47 -44.36 18.45
CA LEU A 3 -16.27 -43.56 19.67
C LEU A 3 -17.16 -42.31 19.57
N PRO A 4 -17.79 -41.88 20.67
CA PRO A 4 -18.74 -40.78 20.66
C PRO A 4 -18.03 -39.41 20.64
N ASP A 5 -18.65 -38.51 19.91
CA ASP A 5 -18.37 -37.07 19.79
C ASP A 5 -18.60 -36.36 21.14
N PRO A 6 -17.65 -35.62 21.71
CA PRO A 6 -17.92 -34.76 22.85
C PRO A 6 -18.43 -33.40 22.35
N GLY A 7 -19.76 -33.20 22.41
CA GLY A 7 -20.39 -31.91 22.18
C GLY A 7 -19.82 -30.81 23.08
N ILE A 8 -19.37 -29.72 22.46
CA ILE A 8 -18.97 -28.48 23.12
C ILE A 8 -20.23 -27.65 23.36
N PRO A 9 -20.50 -27.18 24.58
CA PRO A 9 -21.65 -26.30 24.83
C PRO A 9 -21.29 -24.88 24.25
N GLY A 10 -22.21 -24.40 23.43
CA GLY A 10 -22.11 -23.02 22.90
C GLY A 10 -22.19 -21.99 24.02
N ASP A 11 -21.16 -21.17 24.11
CA ASP A 11 -21.12 -19.95 24.94
C ASP A 11 -21.74 -18.79 24.13
N PRO A 12 -22.82 -18.14 24.57
CA PRO A 12 -23.52 -17.10 23.81
C PRO A 12 -23.01 -15.69 24.10
N SER A 13 -21.70 -15.49 24.28
CA SER A 13 -21.15 -14.17 24.64
C SER A 13 -20.11 -13.59 23.67
N PHE A 14 -20.00 -14.07 22.44
CA PHE A 14 -19.26 -13.36 21.40
C PHE A 14 -20.18 -12.40 20.65
N GLY A 15 -20.42 -11.25 21.24
CA GLY A 15 -20.86 -10.09 20.49
C GLY A 15 -19.80 -9.79 19.43
N ALA A 16 -20.17 -9.86 18.14
CA ALA A 16 -19.36 -9.34 17.07
C ALA A 16 -18.89 -7.93 17.45
N PRO A 17 -17.61 -7.57 17.30
CA PRO A 17 -17.22 -6.19 17.45
C PRO A 17 -18.06 -5.39 16.47
N ALA A 18 -18.85 -4.46 16.97
CA ALA A 18 -19.63 -3.56 16.15
C ALA A 18 -18.66 -3.00 15.13
N ALA A 19 -18.90 -3.29 13.85
CA ALA A 19 -18.20 -2.65 12.75
C ALA A 19 -18.38 -1.15 12.99
N ASP A 20 -17.31 -0.47 13.41
CA ASP A 20 -17.34 0.95 13.65
C ASP A 20 -17.48 1.62 12.27
N ALA A 21 -18.73 1.75 11.84
CA ALA A 21 -19.14 2.39 10.59
C ALA A 21 -18.93 3.91 10.66
N SER A 22 -17.86 4.36 11.34
CA SER A 22 -17.57 5.77 11.60
C SER A 22 -16.87 6.49 10.44
N ALA A 23 -16.64 5.86 9.30
CA ALA A 23 -16.28 6.56 8.08
C ALA A 23 -17.55 7.10 7.40
N GLY A 24 -18.14 8.15 7.96
CA GLY A 24 -19.17 8.93 7.26
C GLY A 24 -18.62 9.48 5.94
N PRO A 25 -19.52 9.93 5.02
CA PRO A 25 -19.15 10.47 3.72
C PRO A 25 -18.12 11.59 3.85
N ALA A 26 -17.29 11.79 2.82
CA ALA A 26 -16.30 12.86 2.79
C ALA A 26 -16.98 14.20 3.16
N GLY A 27 -16.43 14.90 4.16
CA GLY A 27 -17.02 16.14 4.67
C GLY A 27 -17.90 16.00 5.93
N SER A 28 -18.22 14.80 6.38
CA SER A 28 -18.93 14.63 7.66
C SER A 28 -18.04 15.01 8.86
N PRO A 29 -18.59 15.73 9.86
CA PRO A 29 -17.84 16.09 11.06
C PRO A 29 -17.49 14.85 11.88
N LEU A 30 -16.28 14.84 12.41
CA LEU A 30 -15.79 13.77 13.27
C LEU A 30 -16.23 14.02 14.71
N LEU A 31 -16.87 13.04 15.34
CA LEU A 31 -17.15 13.07 16.77
C LEU A 31 -15.84 12.79 17.51
N LEU A 32 -15.32 13.81 18.19
CA LEU A 32 -14.16 13.70 19.07
C LEU A 32 -14.59 13.29 20.49
N ALA A 33 -13.63 13.12 21.40
CA ALA A 33 -13.95 12.83 22.79
C ALA A 33 -14.87 13.88 23.40
N SER A 34 -15.72 13.48 24.34
CA SER A 34 -16.81 14.31 24.91
C SER A 34 -16.60 14.72 26.37
N ASP A 35 -15.44 14.41 26.96
CA ASP A 35 -15.10 14.85 28.32
C ASP A 35 -14.83 16.37 28.38
N ASP A 36 -14.75 16.93 29.57
CA ASP A 36 -14.60 18.37 29.76
C ASP A 36 -13.25 18.90 29.24
N GLU A 37 -12.16 18.11 29.33
CA GLU A 37 -10.85 18.48 28.79
C GLU A 37 -10.91 18.54 27.24
N ALA A 38 -11.61 17.59 26.61
CA ALA A 38 -11.81 17.59 25.18
C ALA A 38 -12.65 18.79 24.71
N ARG A 39 -13.72 19.12 25.42
CA ARG A 39 -14.58 20.28 25.11
C ARG A 39 -13.82 21.59 25.16
N ALA A 40 -12.91 21.75 26.11
CA ALA A 40 -12.12 22.97 26.26
C ALA A 40 -11.23 23.31 25.07
N VAL A 41 -10.83 22.33 24.27
CA VAL A 41 -9.93 22.53 23.11
C VAL A 41 -10.65 22.49 21.76
N GLN A 42 -11.93 22.13 21.75
CA GLN A 42 -12.77 22.07 20.56
C GLN A 42 -13.40 23.44 20.24
N LEU A 43 -13.91 23.61 19.04
CA LEU A 43 -14.85 24.71 18.72
C LEU A 43 -16.17 24.45 19.43
N ASP A 44 -16.86 25.51 19.85
CA ASP A 44 -18.26 25.35 20.25
C ASP A 44 -19.11 24.89 19.03
N GLU A 45 -20.25 24.23 19.29
CA GLU A 45 -21.06 23.64 18.20
C GLU A 45 -21.64 24.71 17.28
N GLU A 46 -21.87 25.92 17.78
CA GLU A 46 -22.37 27.05 17.00
C GLU A 46 -21.32 27.48 15.95
N ASP A 47 -20.07 27.69 16.39
CA ASP A 47 -18.99 28.08 15.50
C ASP A 47 -18.56 26.92 14.58
N ALA A 48 -18.55 25.69 15.06
CA ALA A 48 -18.33 24.52 14.21
C ALA A 48 -19.39 24.42 13.08
N GLY A 49 -20.65 24.63 13.43
CA GLY A 49 -21.76 24.70 12.45
C GLY A 49 -21.61 25.83 11.45
N ARG A 50 -21.18 27.03 11.91
CA ARG A 50 -20.90 28.16 11.03
C ARG A 50 -19.78 27.89 10.06
N TYR A 51 -18.65 27.35 10.52
CA TYR A 51 -17.53 26.98 9.66
C TYR A 51 -17.92 25.97 8.59
N ARG A 52 -18.69 24.92 8.93
CA ARG A 52 -19.24 23.97 7.96
C ARG A 52 -20.04 24.66 6.86
N ARG A 53 -20.95 25.58 7.24
CA ARG A 53 -21.72 26.38 6.28
C ARG A 53 -20.85 27.31 5.43
N ILE A 54 -19.85 27.97 6.02
CA ILE A 54 -18.94 28.86 5.30
C ILE A 54 -18.16 28.08 4.23
N PHE A 55 -17.57 26.94 4.56
CA PHE A 55 -16.86 26.11 3.59
C PHE A 55 -17.79 25.68 2.45
N ALA A 56 -18.99 25.20 2.77
CA ALA A 56 -19.98 24.78 1.77
C ALA A 56 -20.50 25.95 0.89
N LEU A 57 -20.69 27.13 1.43
CA LEU A 57 -21.07 28.32 0.67
C LEU A 57 -19.95 28.74 -0.30
N GLN A 58 -18.71 28.70 0.15
CA GLN A 58 -17.56 29.03 -0.70
C GLN A 58 -17.33 28.00 -1.83
N ASP A 59 -17.60 26.73 -1.61
CA ASP A 59 -17.54 25.71 -2.67
C ASP A 59 -18.55 26.00 -3.80
N ARG A 60 -19.65 26.73 -3.50
CA ARG A 60 -20.65 27.17 -4.47
C ARG A 60 -20.44 28.60 -4.96
N ALA A 61 -19.31 29.23 -4.62
CA ALA A 61 -18.98 30.62 -4.92
C ALA A 61 -20.01 31.66 -4.35
N GLU A 62 -20.74 31.32 -3.28
CA GLU A 62 -21.70 32.18 -2.60
C GLU A 62 -21.01 33.09 -1.57
N TRP A 63 -20.19 34.04 -2.06
CA TRP A 63 -19.25 34.82 -1.23
C TRP A 63 -19.92 35.70 -0.17
N ASP A 64 -21.00 36.41 -0.54
CA ASP A 64 -21.70 37.33 0.37
C ASP A 64 -22.37 36.58 1.53
N ALA A 65 -22.97 35.43 1.24
CA ALA A 65 -23.53 34.55 2.26
C ALA A 65 -22.46 33.98 3.20
N ALA A 66 -21.30 33.59 2.65
CA ALA A 66 -20.18 33.16 3.44
C ALA A 66 -19.64 34.28 4.35
N ASP A 67 -19.55 35.51 3.86
CA ASP A 67 -19.12 36.70 4.64
C ASP A 67 -20.08 37.02 5.77
N ALA A 68 -21.37 36.89 5.54
CA ALA A 68 -22.41 37.07 6.59
C ALA A 68 -22.28 36.05 7.73
N GLU A 69 -21.90 34.78 7.41
CA GLU A 69 -21.63 33.79 8.43
C GLU A 69 -20.24 34.00 9.11
N MET A 70 -19.23 34.43 8.35
CA MET A 70 -17.90 34.75 8.90
C MET A 70 -17.95 35.90 9.92
N ALA A 71 -18.83 36.86 9.72
CA ALA A 71 -19.02 38.01 10.64
C ALA A 71 -19.53 37.57 12.03
N LYS A 72 -20.22 36.42 12.12
CA LYS A 72 -20.81 35.89 13.35
C LYS A 72 -19.87 34.97 14.15
N LEU A 73 -18.69 34.63 13.60
CA LEU A 73 -17.72 33.74 14.25
C LEU A 73 -17.10 34.37 15.48
N LYS A 74 -17.15 33.65 16.61
CA LYS A 74 -16.49 34.00 17.86
C LYS A 74 -15.03 33.52 17.84
N ASP A 75 -14.84 32.25 17.49
CA ASP A 75 -13.52 31.67 17.32
C ASP A 75 -13.07 31.76 15.85
N ARG A 76 -11.96 32.44 15.62
CA ARG A 76 -11.45 32.75 14.27
C ARG A 76 -10.23 31.93 13.88
N ARG A 77 -9.89 30.85 14.62
CA ARG A 77 -8.66 30.06 14.38
C ARG A 77 -8.57 29.42 12.99
N LEU A 78 -9.71 29.19 12.29
CA LEU A 78 -9.74 28.62 10.94
C LEU A 78 -9.94 29.66 9.81
N ILE A 79 -10.01 30.97 10.12
CA ILE A 79 -10.22 32.02 9.10
C ILE A 79 -9.19 31.98 7.98
N GLY A 80 -7.93 31.72 8.31
CA GLY A 80 -6.88 31.61 7.30
C GLY A 80 -7.18 30.51 6.27
N TYR A 81 -7.79 29.38 6.70
CA TYR A 81 -8.21 28.30 5.80
C TYR A 81 -9.42 28.67 4.95
N VAL A 82 -10.39 29.38 5.54
CA VAL A 82 -11.54 29.92 4.82
C VAL A 82 -11.08 30.85 3.68
N LEU A 83 -10.18 31.79 4.00
CA LEU A 83 -9.62 32.72 3.00
C LEU A 83 -8.77 31.98 1.95
N ARG A 84 -8.01 30.94 2.38
CA ARG A 84 -7.24 30.09 1.46
C ARG A 84 -8.14 29.40 0.44
N GLN A 85 -9.25 28.78 0.87
CA GLN A 85 -10.23 28.15 -0.04
C GLN A 85 -10.74 29.18 -1.04
N ARG A 86 -11.17 30.34 -0.56
CA ARG A 86 -11.67 31.45 -1.39
C ARG A 86 -10.66 31.90 -2.45
N TYR A 87 -9.39 32.11 -2.06
CA TYR A 87 -8.37 32.63 -2.97
C TYR A 87 -7.87 31.60 -3.98
N LEU A 88 -8.03 30.32 -3.71
CA LEU A 88 -7.68 29.23 -4.61
C LEU A 88 -8.87 28.71 -5.42
N HIS A 89 -10.08 29.26 -5.21
CA HIS A 89 -11.28 28.83 -5.93
C HIS A 89 -11.19 29.23 -7.42
N PRO A 90 -11.60 28.33 -8.37
CA PRO A 90 -11.55 28.61 -9.81
C PRO A 90 -12.29 29.89 -10.21
N ASP A 91 -13.47 30.13 -9.63
CA ASP A 91 -14.35 31.28 -9.94
C ASP A 91 -13.93 32.59 -9.23
N ARG A 92 -12.81 32.56 -8.50
CA ARG A 92 -12.30 33.73 -7.79
C ARG A 92 -10.93 34.14 -8.30
N ARG A 93 -10.79 35.37 -8.77
CA ARG A 93 -9.51 35.96 -9.14
C ARG A 93 -9.00 36.88 -8.02
N ALA A 94 -8.33 36.29 -7.01
CA ALA A 94 -7.70 37.05 -5.93
C ALA A 94 -6.61 37.97 -6.44
N GLY A 95 -6.58 39.23 -5.96
CA GLY A 95 -5.51 40.19 -6.30
C GLY A 95 -4.18 39.88 -5.59
N TYR A 96 -3.09 40.46 -6.11
CA TYR A 96 -1.75 40.30 -5.49
C TYR A 96 -1.74 40.76 -4.03
N GLU A 97 -2.34 41.91 -3.72
CA GLU A 97 -2.36 42.46 -2.36
C GLU A 97 -3.10 41.58 -1.36
N GLU A 98 -4.22 40.97 -1.78
CA GLU A 98 -4.96 40.00 -0.94
C GLU A 98 -4.08 38.79 -0.61
N LEU A 99 -3.41 38.24 -1.62
CA LEU A 99 -2.52 37.09 -1.46
C LEU A 99 -1.29 37.43 -0.62
N ALA A 100 -0.66 38.58 -0.84
CA ALA A 100 0.50 39.02 -0.08
C ALA A 100 0.16 39.28 1.41
N ARG A 101 -1.02 39.87 1.67
CA ARG A 101 -1.54 40.05 3.04
C ARG A 101 -1.81 38.70 3.69
N TRP A 102 -2.44 37.77 2.99
CA TRP A 102 -2.66 36.43 3.51
C TRP A 102 -1.34 35.72 3.86
N MET A 103 -0.32 35.84 3.01
CA MET A 103 1.02 35.31 3.30
C MET A 103 1.68 35.97 4.52
N GLN A 104 1.35 37.25 4.77
CA GLN A 104 1.83 37.93 5.97
C GLN A 104 1.16 37.39 7.24
N ASP A 105 -0.17 37.20 7.22
CA ASP A 105 -0.97 36.90 8.41
C ASP A 105 -1.03 35.39 8.67
N TYR A 106 -1.13 34.56 7.62
CA TYR A 106 -1.40 33.12 7.66
C TYR A 106 -0.34 32.26 6.96
N GLY A 107 0.83 32.80 6.69
CA GLY A 107 1.90 32.07 6.00
C GLY A 107 2.46 30.89 6.80
N ASP A 108 2.04 30.71 8.06
CA ASP A 108 2.34 29.57 8.91
C ASP A 108 1.32 28.41 8.80
N LEU A 109 0.23 28.57 8.04
CA LEU A 109 -0.75 27.52 7.85
C LEU A 109 -0.29 26.45 6.87
N ALA A 110 -0.77 25.23 7.07
CA ALA A 110 -0.52 24.14 6.14
C ALA A 110 -1.05 24.46 4.73
N GLY A 111 -0.23 24.24 3.70
CA GLY A 111 -0.58 24.55 2.32
C GLY A 111 -0.41 26.03 1.90
N ALA A 112 0.33 26.82 2.70
CA ALA A 112 0.68 28.20 2.36
C ALA A 112 1.50 28.29 1.05
N GLU A 113 2.21 27.23 0.67
CA GLU A 113 3.02 27.16 -0.57
C GLU A 113 2.16 27.41 -1.82
N ARG A 114 0.90 26.94 -1.84
CA ARG A 114 -0.01 27.15 -2.98
C ARG A 114 -0.43 28.62 -3.11
N VAL A 115 -0.70 29.29 -1.99
CA VAL A 115 -1.03 30.72 -1.98
C VAL A 115 0.19 31.54 -2.35
N HIS A 116 1.37 31.19 -1.83
CA HIS A 116 2.64 31.84 -2.17
C HIS A 116 2.94 31.75 -3.67
N SER A 117 2.86 30.56 -4.26
CA SER A 117 3.07 30.35 -5.69
C SER A 117 2.08 31.15 -6.54
N LEU A 118 0.82 31.26 -6.11
CA LEU A 118 -0.18 32.07 -6.79
C LEU A 118 0.14 33.57 -6.65
N ALA A 119 0.59 34.01 -5.47
CA ALA A 119 1.02 35.39 -5.24
C ALA A 119 2.23 35.76 -6.12
N GLN A 120 3.23 34.90 -6.23
CA GLN A 120 4.37 35.11 -7.13
C GLN A 120 3.95 35.24 -8.60
N LYS A 121 3.03 34.38 -9.07
CA LYS A 121 2.52 34.44 -10.45
C LYS A 121 1.72 35.73 -10.74
N ARG A 122 1.14 36.34 -9.71
CA ARG A 122 0.32 37.55 -9.83
C ARG A 122 1.02 38.83 -9.37
N GLN A 123 2.31 38.75 -9.02
CA GLN A 123 3.10 39.87 -8.54
C GLN A 123 3.28 40.91 -9.66
N PRO A 124 2.85 42.18 -9.47
CA PRO A 124 3.10 43.25 -10.42
C PRO A 124 4.60 43.61 -10.47
N ALA A 125 5.05 44.09 -11.63
CA ALA A 125 6.41 44.58 -11.77
C ALA A 125 6.70 45.73 -10.78
N GLY A 126 7.83 45.65 -10.09
CA GLY A 126 8.24 46.65 -9.11
C GLY A 126 7.62 46.52 -7.71
N GLN A 127 6.71 45.64 -7.50
CA GLN A 127 6.20 45.35 -6.13
C GLN A 127 7.14 44.40 -5.37
N ARG A 128 7.12 44.54 -4.03
CA ARG A 128 7.89 43.66 -3.14
C ARG A 128 7.38 42.21 -3.26
N ALA A 129 8.31 41.25 -3.28
CA ALA A 129 7.95 39.81 -3.29
C ALA A 129 7.09 39.42 -2.08
N PRO A 130 6.12 38.47 -2.25
CA PRO A 130 5.33 37.97 -1.14
C PRO A 130 6.26 37.29 -0.12
N LYS A 131 5.90 37.39 1.17
CA LYS A 131 6.64 36.69 2.21
C LYS A 131 6.61 35.18 1.94
N PRO A 132 7.73 34.46 2.09
CA PRO A 132 7.72 33.00 1.94
C PRO A 132 6.86 32.34 3.01
N PRO A 133 6.40 31.11 2.79
CA PRO A 133 5.75 30.32 3.82
C PRO A 133 6.62 30.27 5.08
N ARG A 134 5.96 30.37 6.22
CA ARG A 134 6.57 30.25 7.55
C ARG A 134 6.05 28.96 8.19
N GLY A 135 6.80 28.43 9.11
CA GLY A 135 6.41 27.26 9.88
C GLY A 135 7.39 26.12 9.70
N GLU A 136 7.31 25.20 10.61
CA GLU A 136 8.19 24.05 10.63
C GLU A 136 8.02 23.25 9.33
N GLU A 137 9.14 22.88 8.70
CA GLU A 137 9.16 21.91 7.62
C GLU A 137 8.36 20.66 8.06
N ARG A 138 7.70 20.01 7.09
CA ARG A 138 7.08 18.72 7.37
C ARG A 138 8.09 17.87 8.12
N VAL A 139 7.72 17.45 9.32
CA VAL A 139 8.56 16.54 10.11
C VAL A 139 8.85 15.33 9.24
N ARG A 140 10.11 15.15 8.87
CA ARG A 140 10.58 13.85 8.41
C ARG A 140 10.59 12.97 9.64
N LEU A 141 9.45 12.33 9.94
CA LEU A 141 9.28 11.45 11.11
C LEU A 141 10.35 10.34 11.15
N VAL A 142 10.83 9.92 9.99
CA VAL A 142 11.90 8.91 9.87
C VAL A 142 13.25 9.43 10.40
N GLY A 143 13.57 10.70 10.25
CA GLY A 143 14.90 11.24 10.65
C GLY A 143 15.01 11.70 12.10
N SER A 144 13.91 11.88 12.84
CA SER A 144 13.93 12.33 14.23
C SER A 144 13.94 11.16 15.24
N LEU A 145 13.35 10.03 14.87
CA LEU A 145 13.29 8.83 15.71
C LEU A 145 14.59 8.00 15.68
N GLU A 146 15.31 7.99 14.56
CA GLU A 146 16.65 7.41 14.49
C GLU A 146 17.65 8.10 15.43
N ARG A 147 17.46 9.39 15.73
CA ARG A 147 18.31 10.15 16.65
C ARG A 147 17.98 9.95 18.12
N MET A 148 16.82 9.41 18.47
CA MET A 148 16.41 9.20 19.87
C MET A 148 16.81 7.83 20.43
N GLY A 149 17.70 7.11 19.78
CA GLY A 149 18.48 6.01 20.34
C GLY A 149 17.66 4.91 20.99
N GLY A 150 17.44 3.80 20.30
CA GLY A 150 17.29 2.52 20.96
C GLY A 150 16.04 1.71 20.70
N LEU A 151 15.03 2.18 19.99
CA LEU A 151 13.96 1.30 19.51
C LEU A 151 14.27 0.82 18.10
N ARG A 152 14.80 -0.39 18.01
CA ARG A 152 14.86 -1.14 16.77
C ARG A 152 13.42 -1.44 16.35
N THR A 153 12.84 -0.60 15.52
CA THR A 153 11.54 -0.86 14.90
C THR A 153 11.70 -2.02 13.92
N VAL A 154 11.02 -3.10 14.19
CA VAL A 154 10.92 -4.28 13.30
C VAL A 154 10.33 -3.90 11.94
N ALA A 155 9.70 -2.73 11.81
CA ALA A 155 9.03 -2.24 10.62
C ALA A 155 9.86 -1.25 9.77
N ALA A 156 10.98 -0.72 10.26
CA ALA A 156 11.74 0.33 9.55
C ALA A 156 12.64 -0.19 8.41
N ASN A 157 12.71 -1.51 8.20
CA ASN A 157 13.58 -2.12 7.21
C ASN A 157 12.88 -2.57 5.92
N GLU A 158 11.61 -2.19 5.70
CA GLU A 158 10.90 -2.62 4.50
C GLU A 158 11.19 -1.76 3.25
N GLU A 159 11.92 -0.64 3.39
CA GLU A 159 11.85 0.42 2.37
C GLU A 159 13.13 0.69 1.59
N ASP A 160 14.30 0.21 2.02
CA ASP A 160 15.58 0.56 1.42
C ASP A 160 16.46 -0.64 1.02
N GLU A 161 15.92 -1.84 0.93
CA GLU A 161 16.62 -2.92 0.24
C GLU A 161 16.35 -2.84 -1.28
N GLU A 162 16.92 -1.84 -1.96
CA GLU A 162 17.40 -2.05 -3.31
C GLU A 162 18.27 -3.31 -3.30
N ASP A 163 18.06 -4.20 -4.26
CA ASP A 163 18.75 -5.48 -4.47
C ASP A 163 20.29 -5.35 -4.53
N GLY A 164 20.90 -4.92 -3.46
CA GLY A 164 22.36 -4.82 -3.30
C GLY A 164 22.83 -5.61 -2.09
N VAL A 165 23.54 -6.70 -2.33
CA VAL A 165 24.28 -7.45 -1.31
C VAL A 165 25.21 -6.49 -0.54
N THR A 166 24.75 -5.96 0.59
CA THR A 166 25.57 -5.12 1.47
C THR A 166 26.45 -5.99 2.36
N VAL A 167 27.68 -6.19 1.94
CA VAL A 167 28.75 -6.77 2.76
C VAL A 167 29.29 -5.68 3.68
N ALA A 168 29.22 -5.87 4.99
CA ALA A 168 29.81 -4.96 5.98
C ALA A 168 31.33 -4.78 5.73
N PRO A 169 31.85 -3.54 5.67
CA PRO A 169 33.25 -3.30 5.33
C PRO A 169 34.16 -3.64 6.51
N ARG A 170 34.97 -4.70 6.38
CA ARG A 170 36.20 -4.83 7.17
C ARG A 170 37.35 -4.18 6.41
N SER A 171 38.10 -3.33 7.10
CA SER A 171 39.26 -2.56 6.67
C SER A 171 40.16 -3.26 5.63
N ARG A 172 40.20 -2.72 4.40
CA ARG A 172 41.17 -3.04 3.34
C ARG A 172 41.62 -1.78 2.59
N THR A 173 42.80 -1.80 2.04
CA THR A 173 43.40 -0.67 1.33
C THR A 173 42.56 -0.20 0.15
N VAL A 174 42.43 1.11 -0.02
CA VAL A 174 41.56 1.83 -0.98
C VAL A 174 41.70 1.35 -2.44
N SER A 175 42.88 0.88 -2.87
CA SER A 175 43.12 0.41 -4.25
C SER A 175 42.44 -0.95 -4.54
N ARG A 176 42.46 -1.86 -3.57
CA ARG A 176 41.84 -3.18 -3.70
C ARG A 176 40.30 -3.09 -3.69
N ALA A 177 39.75 -2.24 -2.84
CA ALA A 177 38.32 -2.00 -2.79
C ALA A 177 37.76 -1.43 -4.10
N ARG A 178 38.55 -0.62 -4.83
CA ARG A 178 38.13 -0.07 -6.13
C ARG A 178 38.15 -1.14 -7.24
N SER A 179 39.14 -2.01 -7.25
CA SER A 179 39.25 -3.14 -8.17
C SER A 179 38.12 -4.13 -7.96
N ASP A 180 37.82 -4.49 -6.70
CA ASP A 180 36.75 -5.43 -6.32
C ASP A 180 35.35 -4.92 -6.79
N ARG A 181 35.07 -3.60 -6.63
CA ARG A 181 33.82 -3.00 -7.11
C ARG A 181 33.67 -3.04 -8.63
N ALA A 182 34.74 -2.80 -9.37
CA ALA A 182 34.72 -2.85 -10.82
C ALA A 182 34.47 -4.29 -11.33
N ALA A 183 35.02 -5.27 -10.65
CA ALA A 183 34.79 -6.67 -10.98
C ALA A 183 33.33 -7.08 -10.73
N VAL A 184 32.76 -6.72 -9.58
CA VAL A 184 31.35 -6.97 -9.28
C VAL A 184 30.45 -6.26 -10.30
N ALA A 185 30.70 -4.98 -10.57
CA ALA A 185 29.90 -4.20 -11.54
C ALA A 185 29.92 -4.82 -12.95
N ARG A 186 31.03 -5.46 -13.35
CA ARG A 186 31.11 -6.12 -14.67
C ARG A 186 30.25 -7.39 -14.71
N VAL A 187 30.19 -8.17 -13.63
CA VAL A 187 29.27 -9.32 -13.54
C VAL A 187 27.83 -8.83 -13.61
N GLU A 188 27.45 -7.81 -12.83
CA GLU A 188 26.11 -7.25 -12.83
C GLU A 188 25.70 -6.68 -14.21
N GLU A 189 26.61 -6.07 -14.94
CA GLU A 189 26.34 -5.60 -16.31
C GLU A 189 26.00 -6.77 -17.25
N LEU A 190 26.74 -7.88 -17.15
CA LEU A 190 26.46 -9.07 -17.94
C LEU A 190 25.12 -9.70 -17.56
N LEU A 191 24.78 -9.74 -16.27
CA LEU A 191 23.50 -10.27 -15.81
C LEU A 191 22.33 -9.39 -16.27
N ARG A 192 22.42 -8.06 -16.14
CA ARG A 192 21.40 -7.14 -16.65
C ARG A 192 21.15 -7.26 -18.16
N SER A 193 22.16 -7.67 -18.91
CA SER A 193 22.04 -7.95 -20.35
C SER A 193 21.63 -9.40 -20.68
N GLY A 194 21.22 -10.21 -19.70
CA GLY A 194 20.78 -11.59 -19.89
C GLY A 194 21.90 -12.58 -20.24
N ARG A 195 23.18 -12.20 -19.98
CA ARG A 195 24.36 -12.99 -20.37
C ARG A 195 24.97 -13.74 -19.19
N ALA A 196 24.16 -14.53 -18.46
CA ALA A 196 24.59 -15.27 -17.27
C ALA A 196 25.76 -16.24 -17.55
N SER A 197 25.76 -16.95 -18.68
CA SER A 197 26.83 -17.87 -19.07
C SER A 197 28.16 -17.11 -19.31
N ASN A 198 28.12 -15.91 -19.89
CA ASN A 198 29.30 -15.08 -20.09
C ASN A 198 29.81 -14.54 -18.73
N ALA A 199 28.91 -14.19 -17.82
CA ALA A 199 29.26 -13.78 -16.47
C ALA A 199 29.95 -14.92 -15.70
N LEU A 200 29.48 -16.16 -15.84
CA LEU A 200 30.09 -17.33 -15.25
C LEU A 200 31.48 -17.62 -15.84
N THR A 201 31.60 -17.53 -17.17
CA THR A 201 32.89 -17.69 -17.83
C THR A 201 33.90 -16.65 -17.34
N LEU A 202 33.48 -15.39 -17.24
CA LEU A 202 34.31 -14.30 -16.71
C LEU A 202 34.72 -14.55 -15.25
N LEU A 203 33.77 -14.94 -14.39
CA LEU A 203 34.03 -15.22 -12.98
C LEU A 203 35.04 -16.35 -12.75
N ASN A 204 35.07 -17.34 -13.65
CA ASN A 204 35.97 -18.50 -13.56
C ASN A 204 37.38 -18.23 -14.14
N GLN A 205 37.66 -17.05 -14.73
CA GLN A 205 39.00 -16.67 -15.13
C GLN A 205 39.86 -16.36 -13.89
N ASP A 206 41.03 -16.97 -13.75
CA ASP A 206 41.90 -16.78 -12.58
C ASP A 206 42.27 -15.33 -12.31
N GLU A 207 42.53 -14.57 -13.38
CA GLU A 207 42.85 -13.14 -13.29
C GLU A 207 41.66 -12.29 -12.78
N PHE A 208 40.46 -12.69 -13.07
CA PHE A 208 39.24 -11.98 -12.67
C PHE A 208 38.74 -12.45 -11.30
N GLY A 209 38.54 -13.77 -11.13
CA GLY A 209 38.06 -14.36 -9.88
C GLY A 209 39.03 -14.14 -8.71
N GLY A 210 40.32 -14.11 -8.96
CA GLY A 210 41.34 -13.80 -7.97
C GLY A 210 41.35 -12.35 -7.44
N ARG A 211 40.61 -11.46 -8.04
CA ARG A 211 40.37 -10.07 -7.53
C ARG A 211 39.31 -9.98 -6.44
N LEU A 212 38.45 -10.99 -6.36
CA LEU A 212 37.36 -11.07 -5.39
C LEU A 212 37.79 -11.85 -4.17
N ASP A 213 37.33 -11.45 -3.01
CA ASP A 213 37.44 -12.33 -1.84
C ASP A 213 36.41 -13.47 -1.95
N THR A 214 36.51 -14.44 -1.03
CA THR A 214 35.65 -15.63 -1.05
C THR A 214 34.16 -15.30 -1.04
N VAL A 215 33.73 -14.31 -0.21
CA VAL A 215 32.32 -13.94 -0.07
C VAL A 215 31.85 -13.18 -1.31
N GLN A 216 32.67 -12.28 -1.85
CA GLN A 216 32.36 -11.55 -3.08
C GLN A 216 32.24 -12.49 -4.29
N TYR A 217 33.16 -13.46 -4.41
CA TYR A 217 33.11 -14.50 -5.45
C TYR A 217 31.82 -15.31 -5.33
N ASP A 218 31.47 -15.74 -4.11
CA ASP A 218 30.27 -16.54 -3.87
C ASP A 218 28.99 -15.74 -4.07
N ALA A 219 28.99 -14.45 -3.71
CA ALA A 219 27.89 -13.56 -4.01
C ALA A 219 27.68 -13.41 -5.51
N ALA A 220 28.73 -13.13 -6.28
CA ALA A 220 28.65 -13.05 -7.73
C ALA A 220 28.15 -14.37 -8.35
N ARG A 221 28.65 -15.52 -7.86
CA ARG A 221 28.20 -16.83 -8.31
C ARG A 221 26.74 -17.11 -7.96
N ALA A 222 26.26 -16.68 -6.78
CA ALA A 222 24.86 -16.81 -6.38
C ALA A 222 23.94 -15.94 -7.27
N ARG A 223 24.36 -14.72 -7.62
CA ARG A 223 23.61 -13.85 -8.57
C ARG A 223 23.57 -14.46 -9.98
N ILE A 224 24.65 -15.09 -10.43
CA ILE A 224 24.64 -15.83 -11.71
C ILE A 224 23.66 -17.02 -11.61
N ALA A 225 23.67 -17.75 -10.51
CA ALA A 225 22.74 -18.86 -10.28
C ALA A 225 21.28 -18.39 -10.28
N GLU A 226 20.99 -17.24 -9.68
CA GLU A 226 19.67 -16.61 -9.71
C GLU A 226 19.23 -16.32 -11.14
N SER A 227 20.08 -15.66 -11.94
CA SER A 227 19.79 -15.38 -13.34
C SER A 227 19.56 -16.66 -14.16
N LEU A 228 20.31 -17.71 -13.91
CA LEU A 228 20.13 -19.04 -14.55
C LEU A 228 18.82 -19.71 -14.10
N TYR A 229 18.41 -19.55 -12.85
CA TYR A 229 17.13 -20.05 -12.36
C TYR A 229 15.96 -19.43 -13.12
N PHE A 230 15.95 -18.10 -13.28
CA PHE A 230 14.90 -17.40 -14.00
C PHE A 230 14.94 -17.60 -15.53
N SER A 231 16.08 -18.01 -16.08
CA SER A 231 16.15 -18.42 -17.50
C SER A 231 15.86 -19.91 -17.74
N GLY A 232 15.46 -20.66 -16.69
CA GLY A 232 15.07 -22.07 -16.80
C GLY A 232 16.23 -23.07 -16.65
N GLU A 233 17.48 -22.60 -16.53
CA GLU A 233 18.68 -23.45 -16.34
C GLU A 233 18.79 -23.93 -14.88
N THR A 234 17.70 -24.51 -14.36
CA THR A 234 17.49 -24.83 -12.94
C THR A 234 18.56 -25.78 -12.36
N ALA A 235 19.04 -26.76 -13.15
CA ALA A 235 20.05 -27.71 -12.66
C ALA A 235 21.43 -27.04 -12.46
N GLN A 236 21.80 -26.12 -13.37
CA GLN A 236 23.02 -25.34 -13.26
C GLN A 236 22.91 -24.32 -12.12
N ALA A 237 21.77 -23.65 -11.97
CA ALA A 237 21.46 -22.76 -10.86
C ALA A 237 21.63 -23.47 -9.52
N LEU A 238 21.06 -24.68 -9.36
CA LEU A 238 21.23 -25.50 -8.14
C LEU A 238 22.67 -25.77 -7.84
N THR A 239 23.47 -26.14 -8.83
CA THR A 239 24.88 -26.47 -8.65
C THR A 239 25.69 -25.27 -8.14
N LEU A 240 25.53 -24.13 -8.80
CA LEU A 240 26.26 -22.89 -8.46
C LEU A 240 25.84 -22.33 -7.11
N ALA A 241 24.51 -22.21 -6.87
CA ALA A 241 23.96 -21.68 -5.63
C ALA A 241 24.35 -22.59 -4.43
N SER A 242 24.26 -23.93 -4.58
CA SER A 242 24.68 -24.88 -3.52
C SER A 242 26.15 -24.73 -3.17
N ALA A 243 27.00 -24.50 -4.18
CA ALA A 243 28.42 -24.30 -3.93
C ALA A 243 28.73 -22.97 -3.22
N SER A 244 27.98 -21.90 -3.50
CA SER A 244 28.06 -20.62 -2.77
C SER A 244 27.56 -20.79 -1.34
N ALA A 245 26.40 -21.42 -1.18
CA ALA A 245 25.79 -21.67 0.12
C ALA A 245 26.65 -22.50 1.05
N ALA A 246 27.31 -23.55 0.52
CA ALA A 246 28.20 -24.42 1.31
C ALA A 246 29.44 -23.70 1.86
N ARG A 247 29.90 -22.62 1.20
CA ARG A 247 31.13 -21.91 1.57
C ARG A 247 30.87 -20.59 2.30
N SER A 248 29.81 -19.91 1.94
CA SER A 248 29.53 -18.57 2.44
C SER A 248 28.04 -18.35 2.83
N GLY A 249 27.25 -19.42 2.99
CA GLY A 249 25.82 -19.36 3.21
C GLY A 249 25.41 -18.59 4.47
N ASP A 250 26.20 -18.63 5.52
CA ASP A 250 25.97 -17.88 6.76
C ASP A 250 26.01 -16.35 6.53
N MET A 251 26.72 -15.90 5.51
CA MET A 251 26.83 -14.49 5.12
C MET A 251 25.96 -14.13 3.90
N LEU A 252 25.55 -15.15 3.14
CA LEU A 252 24.80 -15.04 1.89
C LEU A 252 23.55 -15.93 1.92
N PRO A 253 22.53 -15.60 2.74
CA PRO A 253 21.31 -16.40 2.84
C PRO A 253 20.60 -16.58 1.50
N ASP A 254 20.69 -15.61 0.59
CA ASP A 254 20.11 -15.68 -0.75
C ASP A 254 20.71 -16.81 -1.62
N ALA A 255 21.95 -17.23 -1.38
CA ALA A 255 22.52 -18.42 -2.03
C ALA A 255 21.76 -19.70 -1.63
N HIS A 256 21.39 -19.82 -0.37
CA HIS A 256 20.52 -20.88 0.11
C HIS A 256 19.11 -20.79 -0.51
N TRP A 257 18.56 -19.59 -0.64
CA TRP A 257 17.24 -19.37 -1.23
C TRP A 257 17.17 -19.93 -2.65
N ILE A 258 18.06 -19.49 -3.53
CA ILE A 258 18.08 -19.93 -4.93
C ILE A 258 18.36 -21.43 -5.04
N ALA A 259 19.27 -21.98 -4.22
CA ALA A 259 19.51 -23.41 -4.19
C ALA A 259 18.28 -24.21 -3.73
N GLY A 260 17.55 -23.69 -2.73
CA GLY A 260 16.31 -24.27 -2.23
C GLY A 260 15.20 -24.30 -3.29
N LEU A 261 14.92 -23.17 -3.92
CA LEU A 261 13.93 -23.06 -5.01
C LEU A 261 14.31 -23.97 -6.20
N SER A 262 15.58 -23.96 -6.60
CA SER A 262 16.08 -24.82 -7.69
C SER A 262 15.90 -26.31 -7.36
N ALA A 263 16.23 -26.72 -6.14
CA ALA A 263 16.03 -28.09 -5.69
C ALA A 263 14.55 -28.49 -5.63
N TRP A 264 13.69 -27.57 -5.16
CA TRP A 264 12.24 -27.78 -5.12
C TRP A 264 11.66 -27.96 -6.54
N ARG A 265 12.00 -27.07 -7.48
CA ARG A 265 11.56 -27.16 -8.88
C ARG A 265 12.03 -28.46 -9.54
N LEU A 266 13.22 -28.95 -9.20
CA LEU A 266 13.76 -30.25 -9.66
C LEU A 266 13.18 -31.45 -8.89
N LYS A 267 12.17 -31.26 -8.03
CA LYS A 267 11.53 -32.29 -7.22
C LYS A 267 12.51 -33.04 -6.31
N GLN A 268 13.48 -32.32 -5.72
CA GLN A 268 14.49 -32.82 -4.80
C GLN A 268 14.21 -32.29 -3.36
N PRO A 269 13.14 -32.73 -2.66
CA PRO A 269 12.70 -32.14 -1.39
C PRO A 269 13.78 -32.24 -0.28
N ASP A 270 14.61 -33.26 -0.28
CA ASP A 270 15.68 -33.37 0.70
C ASP A 270 16.77 -32.29 0.56
N ARG A 271 17.09 -31.93 -0.67
CA ARG A 271 18.03 -30.82 -0.94
C ARG A 271 17.39 -29.49 -0.66
N ALA A 272 16.13 -29.31 -1.07
CA ALA A 272 15.36 -28.11 -0.81
C ALA A 272 15.27 -27.83 0.70
N ALA A 273 14.91 -28.85 1.51
CA ALA A 273 14.82 -28.73 2.96
C ALA A 273 16.15 -28.25 3.58
N ARG A 274 17.29 -28.86 3.21
CA ARG A 274 18.61 -28.45 3.73
C ARG A 274 18.94 -26.99 3.41
N HIS A 275 18.59 -26.52 2.20
CA HIS A 275 18.89 -25.17 1.80
C HIS A 275 17.97 -24.16 2.49
N PHE A 276 16.66 -24.41 2.56
CA PHE A 276 15.75 -23.50 3.27
C PHE A 276 16.05 -23.46 4.79
N GLN A 277 16.39 -24.59 5.41
CA GLN A 277 16.88 -24.62 6.79
C GLN A 277 18.21 -23.84 6.95
N GLY A 278 19.12 -23.95 5.98
CA GLY A 278 20.34 -23.16 5.95
C GLY A 278 20.10 -21.66 5.88
N MET A 279 19.12 -21.24 5.05
CA MET A 279 18.70 -19.83 4.99
C MET A 279 18.11 -19.36 6.32
N ALA A 280 17.21 -20.15 6.93
CA ALA A 280 16.62 -19.82 8.22
C ALA A 280 17.69 -19.71 9.33
N ALA A 281 18.66 -20.63 9.36
CA ALA A 281 19.78 -20.62 10.32
C ALA A 281 20.71 -19.42 10.12
N ALA A 282 20.92 -18.95 8.89
CA ALA A 282 21.69 -17.75 8.58
C ALA A 282 21.03 -16.46 9.11
N GLY A 283 19.75 -16.51 9.50
CA GLY A 283 19.02 -15.43 10.15
C GLY A 283 18.86 -14.19 9.24
N PRO A 284 18.06 -14.26 8.18
CA PRO A 284 17.79 -13.11 7.32
C PRO A 284 17.30 -11.90 8.13
N ARG A 285 17.77 -10.70 7.80
CA ARG A 285 17.39 -9.48 8.50
C ARG A 285 15.94 -9.07 8.20
N SER A 286 15.49 -9.31 6.97
CA SER A 286 14.13 -9.01 6.55
C SER A 286 13.14 -10.00 7.16
N PRO A 287 12.08 -9.53 7.86
CA PRO A 287 11.00 -10.40 8.35
C PRO A 287 10.35 -11.23 7.24
N TRP A 288 10.24 -10.68 6.04
CA TRP A 288 9.70 -11.35 4.86
C TRP A 288 10.54 -12.54 4.45
N LYS A 289 11.86 -12.33 4.32
CA LYS A 289 12.80 -13.41 3.97
C LYS A 289 12.91 -14.46 5.09
N ALA A 290 12.83 -14.05 6.36
CA ALA A 290 12.83 -14.98 7.49
C ALA A 290 11.59 -15.88 7.49
N ALA A 291 10.41 -15.28 7.32
CA ALA A 291 9.16 -16.05 7.20
C ALA A 291 9.16 -16.99 6.00
N ALA A 292 9.68 -16.53 4.83
CA ALA A 292 9.80 -17.34 3.63
C ALA A 292 10.72 -18.55 3.86
N ALA A 293 11.89 -18.34 4.45
CA ALA A 293 12.86 -19.41 4.73
C ALA A 293 12.26 -20.52 5.59
N ASP A 294 11.62 -20.14 6.70
CA ASP A 294 10.98 -21.06 7.62
C ASP A 294 9.77 -21.76 6.99
N TYR A 295 8.92 -21.04 6.27
CA TYR A 295 7.75 -21.61 5.62
C TYR A 295 8.15 -22.66 4.55
N TRP A 296 9.12 -22.33 3.69
CA TRP A 296 9.59 -23.26 2.67
C TRP A 296 10.36 -24.44 3.24
N ALA A 297 11.09 -24.25 4.36
CA ALA A 297 11.68 -25.34 5.12
C ALA A 297 10.61 -26.30 5.64
N ALA A 298 9.54 -25.77 6.25
CA ALA A 298 8.39 -26.54 6.72
C ALA A 298 7.75 -27.36 5.58
N ARG A 299 7.47 -26.71 4.42
CA ARG A 299 6.92 -27.38 3.22
C ARG A 299 7.80 -28.53 2.73
N ALA A 300 9.11 -28.31 2.69
CA ALA A 300 10.05 -29.31 2.20
C ALA A 300 10.19 -30.48 3.18
N LEU A 301 10.22 -30.20 4.48
CA LEU A 301 10.28 -31.22 5.53
C LEU A 301 8.98 -32.05 5.59
N ALA A 302 7.82 -31.44 5.39
CA ALA A 302 6.53 -32.14 5.36
C ALA A 302 6.43 -33.19 4.23
N ARG A 303 7.32 -33.16 3.23
CA ARG A 303 7.43 -34.19 2.20
C ARG A 303 8.30 -35.41 2.64
N LYS A 304 8.83 -35.37 3.86
CA LYS A 304 9.79 -36.37 4.37
C LYS A 304 9.16 -37.12 5.53
N PRO A 305 9.01 -38.45 5.43
CA PRO A 305 8.51 -39.24 6.57
C PRO A 305 9.40 -39.07 7.81
N GLY A 306 8.79 -38.90 8.98
CA GLY A 306 9.48 -38.75 10.27
C GLY A 306 10.05 -37.35 10.53
N LYS A 307 9.70 -36.33 9.69
CA LYS A 307 10.13 -34.95 9.85
C LYS A 307 8.95 -33.99 10.21
N GLU A 308 7.84 -34.56 10.61
CA GLU A 308 6.61 -33.80 10.91
C GLU A 308 6.83 -32.80 12.06
N LYS A 309 7.60 -33.18 13.09
CA LYS A 309 7.93 -32.29 14.22
C LYS A 309 8.79 -31.10 13.77
N GLU A 310 9.86 -31.37 13.01
CA GLU A 310 10.74 -30.30 12.50
C GLU A 310 9.96 -29.36 11.56
N ALA A 311 9.08 -29.93 10.72
CA ALA A 311 8.21 -29.13 9.85
C ALA A 311 7.28 -28.20 10.66
N ALA A 312 6.69 -28.70 11.74
CA ALA A 312 5.84 -27.92 12.62
C ALA A 312 6.61 -26.80 13.35
N GLU A 313 7.85 -27.07 13.77
CA GLU A 313 8.73 -26.08 14.40
C GLU A 313 9.04 -24.91 13.44
N HIS A 314 9.40 -25.21 12.19
CA HIS A 314 9.63 -24.20 11.16
C HIS A 314 8.34 -23.45 10.79
N LEU A 315 7.19 -24.13 10.71
CA LEU A 315 5.91 -23.46 10.45
C LEU A 315 5.55 -22.48 11.58
N ALA A 316 5.78 -22.88 12.85
CA ALA A 316 5.62 -22.01 14.00
C ALA A 316 6.62 -20.84 14.00
N ALA A 317 7.83 -21.03 13.47
CA ALA A 317 8.81 -19.97 13.31
C ALA A 317 8.38 -18.94 12.26
N ALA A 318 7.84 -19.37 11.11
CA ALA A 318 7.27 -18.48 10.10
C ALA A 318 6.07 -17.68 10.64
N ALA A 319 5.22 -18.29 11.45
CA ALA A 319 4.04 -17.67 12.07
C ALA A 319 4.39 -16.51 13.04
N ARG A 320 5.64 -16.38 13.48
CA ARG A 320 6.09 -15.23 14.29
C ARG A 320 6.12 -13.91 13.53
N TYR A 321 5.93 -13.93 12.21
CA TYR A 321 5.93 -12.76 11.34
C TYR A 321 4.51 -12.51 10.75
N PRO A 322 3.52 -12.11 11.58
CA PRO A 322 2.09 -12.10 11.24
C PRO A 322 1.71 -11.09 10.15
N HIS A 323 2.60 -10.18 9.78
CA HIS A 323 2.35 -9.15 8.77
C HIS A 323 3.05 -9.45 7.44
N THR A 324 3.59 -10.66 7.26
CA THR A 324 4.24 -11.11 6.04
C THR A 324 3.40 -12.17 5.32
N PHE A 325 3.60 -12.31 4.03
CA PHE A 325 2.88 -13.26 3.20
C PHE A 325 2.96 -14.70 3.74
N TYR A 326 4.20 -15.20 3.91
CA TYR A 326 4.41 -16.55 4.43
C TYR A 326 4.05 -16.72 5.90
N GLY A 327 4.16 -15.65 6.68
CA GLY A 327 3.72 -15.66 8.08
C GLY A 327 2.22 -15.82 8.22
N LEU A 328 1.43 -15.14 7.39
CA LEU A 328 -0.03 -15.28 7.36
C LEU A 328 -0.46 -16.68 6.91
N ILE A 329 0.18 -17.23 5.87
CA ILE A 329 -0.09 -18.61 5.42
C ILE A 329 0.24 -19.61 6.53
N ALA A 330 1.35 -19.41 7.25
CA ALA A 330 1.73 -20.26 8.37
C ALA A 330 0.73 -20.18 9.53
N LEU A 331 0.28 -18.97 9.92
CA LEU A 331 -0.75 -18.76 10.93
C LEU A 331 -2.06 -19.45 10.55
N ARG A 332 -2.46 -19.36 9.28
CA ARG A 332 -3.67 -20.02 8.79
C ARG A 332 -3.53 -21.53 8.83
N THR A 333 -2.40 -22.07 8.38
CA THR A 333 -2.11 -23.51 8.42
C THR A 333 -2.13 -24.07 9.86
N LEU A 334 -1.67 -23.28 10.84
CA LEU A 334 -1.70 -23.64 12.26
C LEU A 334 -3.06 -23.42 12.94
N GLY A 335 -4.03 -22.78 12.25
CA GLY A 335 -5.33 -22.43 12.83
C GLY A 335 -5.30 -21.30 13.88
N THR A 336 -4.23 -20.49 13.92
CA THR A 336 -3.97 -19.46 14.95
C THR A 336 -4.13 -18.03 14.43
N LEU A 337 -4.84 -17.81 13.34
CA LEU A 337 -4.95 -16.50 12.67
C LEU A 337 -5.76 -15.43 13.46
N HIS A 338 -6.45 -15.82 14.54
CA HIS A 338 -7.53 -15.02 15.15
C HIS A 338 -7.10 -13.94 16.15
N ASP A 339 -5.79 -13.77 16.43
CA ASP A 339 -5.33 -12.95 17.57
C ASP A 339 -4.87 -11.53 17.22
N VAL A 340 -5.12 -11.03 16.02
CA VAL A 340 -4.70 -9.66 15.67
C VAL A 340 -5.61 -8.64 16.35
N ARG A 341 -5.05 -7.92 17.32
CA ARG A 341 -5.77 -6.85 18.03
C ARG A 341 -5.70 -5.56 17.23
N TRP A 342 -6.84 -5.09 16.73
CA TRP A 342 -6.97 -3.81 16.02
C TRP A 342 -7.12 -2.64 16.99
N GLN A 343 -6.18 -2.49 17.92
CA GLN A 343 -6.21 -1.39 18.86
C GLN A 343 -5.51 -0.17 18.28
N ALA A 344 -6.22 0.97 18.31
CA ALA A 344 -5.63 2.29 18.22
C ALA A 344 -5.49 2.87 19.63
N PRO A 345 -4.59 3.83 19.86
CA PRO A 345 -4.55 4.55 21.14
C PRO A 345 -5.90 5.21 21.42
N GLU A 346 -6.26 5.30 22.69
CA GLU A 346 -7.48 6.00 23.09
C GLU A 346 -7.35 7.51 22.85
N LEU A 347 -8.38 8.09 22.22
CA LEU A 347 -8.49 9.52 22.05
C LEU A 347 -9.21 10.14 23.26
N SER A 348 -8.46 10.36 24.33
CA SER A 348 -8.96 10.99 25.57
C SER A 348 -8.84 12.52 25.52
N GLY A 349 -9.54 13.23 26.42
CA GLY A 349 -9.37 14.67 26.59
C GLY A 349 -7.94 15.07 26.88
N ARG A 350 -7.19 14.27 27.64
CA ARG A 350 -5.77 14.52 27.94
C ARG A 350 -4.90 14.47 26.69
N THR A 351 -5.11 13.49 25.80
CA THR A 351 -4.36 13.40 24.53
C THR A 351 -4.74 14.54 23.58
N LEU A 352 -6.02 14.92 23.53
CA LEU A 352 -6.47 16.09 22.77
C LEU A 352 -5.88 17.40 23.31
N ALA A 353 -5.85 17.59 24.63
CA ALA A 353 -5.26 18.77 25.27
C ALA A 353 -3.74 18.87 24.98
N ALA A 354 -3.01 17.75 25.04
CA ALA A 354 -1.59 17.72 24.71
C ALA A 354 -1.33 18.13 23.25
N ILE A 355 -2.16 17.65 22.31
CA ILE A 355 -2.09 18.05 20.90
C ILE A 355 -2.47 19.52 20.73
N ALA A 356 -3.56 19.98 21.35
CA ALA A 356 -4.06 21.35 21.24
C ALA A 356 -3.09 22.41 21.80
N ALA A 357 -2.21 22.01 22.71
CA ALA A 357 -1.12 22.88 23.20
C ALA A 357 -0.14 23.30 22.08
N LYS A 358 -0.13 22.56 20.97
CA LYS A 358 0.60 22.94 19.73
C LYS A 358 -0.34 23.72 18.80
N PRO A 359 0.07 24.88 18.24
CA PRO A 359 -0.81 25.67 17.36
C PRO A 359 -1.37 24.87 16.17
N ALA A 360 -0.53 24.03 15.53
CA ALA A 360 -0.96 23.13 14.47
C ALA A 360 -1.98 22.10 14.96
N GLY A 361 -1.82 21.59 16.17
CA GLY A 361 -2.73 20.63 16.80
C GLY A 361 -4.10 21.22 17.10
N SER A 362 -4.14 22.43 17.66
CA SER A 362 -5.39 23.16 17.90
C SER A 362 -6.18 23.37 16.60
N ARG A 363 -5.50 23.75 15.50
CA ARG A 363 -6.13 23.91 14.20
C ARG A 363 -6.58 22.58 13.60
N ALA A 364 -5.77 21.52 13.74
CA ALA A 364 -6.11 20.19 13.25
C ALA A 364 -7.39 19.65 13.90
N ILE A 365 -7.53 19.79 15.21
CA ILE A 365 -8.74 19.40 15.95
C ILE A 365 -9.96 20.15 15.42
N ALA A 366 -9.86 21.47 15.27
CA ALA A 366 -10.95 22.29 14.75
C ALA A 366 -11.31 21.94 13.30
N LEU A 367 -10.31 21.69 12.45
CA LEU A 367 -10.53 21.25 11.06
C LEU A 367 -11.26 19.90 10.98
N LEU A 368 -10.94 18.94 11.87
CA LEU A 368 -11.65 17.66 11.94
C LEU A 368 -13.11 17.84 12.34
N GLN A 369 -13.40 18.72 13.30
CA GLN A 369 -14.78 19.01 13.73
C GLN A 369 -15.62 19.58 12.58
N VAL A 370 -15.01 20.29 11.65
CA VAL A 370 -15.72 20.91 10.51
C VAL A 370 -15.59 20.10 9.21
N GLY A 371 -15.08 18.86 9.27
CA GLY A 371 -15.01 17.94 8.13
C GLY A 371 -13.83 18.17 7.18
N GLN A 372 -12.90 19.08 7.50
CA GLN A 372 -11.74 19.42 6.66
C GLN A 372 -10.56 18.48 6.93
N ARG A 373 -10.75 17.17 6.66
CA ARG A 373 -9.80 16.08 7.03
C ARG A 373 -8.42 16.22 6.40
N GLU A 374 -8.36 16.59 5.12
CA GLU A 374 -7.08 16.77 4.42
C GLU A 374 -6.25 17.90 5.03
N LEU A 375 -6.89 19.05 5.30
CA LEU A 375 -6.21 20.16 5.94
C LEU A 375 -5.76 19.82 7.36
N ALA A 376 -6.58 19.08 8.10
CA ALA A 376 -6.22 18.57 9.42
C ALA A 376 -5.01 17.63 9.35
N GLY A 377 -4.98 16.71 8.40
CA GLY A 377 -3.85 15.82 8.16
C GLY A 377 -2.57 16.59 7.84
N MET A 378 -2.65 17.66 7.05
CA MET A 378 -1.52 18.53 6.75
C MET A 378 -1.02 19.28 7.99
N GLU A 379 -1.90 19.71 8.90
CA GLU A 379 -1.52 20.33 10.17
C GLU A 379 -0.88 19.31 11.13
N LEU A 380 -1.46 18.13 11.26
CA LEU A 380 -0.91 17.05 12.10
C LEU A 380 0.52 16.66 11.68
N GLN A 381 0.81 16.67 10.38
CA GLN A 381 2.17 16.39 9.87
C GLN A 381 3.22 17.42 10.28
N ARG A 382 2.83 18.55 10.83
CA ARG A 382 3.71 19.64 11.28
C ARG A 382 3.95 19.61 12.79
N ILE A 383 3.32 18.68 13.51
CA ILE A 383 3.51 18.53 14.94
C ILE A 383 4.74 17.68 15.22
N HIS A 384 5.70 18.25 15.94
CA HIS A 384 6.83 17.52 16.50
C HIS A 384 6.44 17.00 17.90
N PRO A 385 6.35 15.69 18.10
CA PRO A 385 5.98 15.13 19.41
C PRO A 385 7.06 15.35 20.47
N GLN A 386 8.33 15.52 20.07
CA GLN A 386 9.46 15.78 20.96
C GLN A 386 9.64 14.74 22.08
N GLY A 387 9.15 13.51 21.85
CA GLY A 387 9.20 12.44 22.84
C GLY A 387 8.10 12.52 23.90
N ASP A 388 7.08 13.36 23.72
CA ASP A 388 5.89 13.38 24.59
C ASP A 388 4.93 12.23 24.19
N PRO A 389 4.79 11.18 25.02
CA PRO A 389 3.95 10.04 24.70
C PRO A 389 2.47 10.39 24.50
N LEU A 390 1.95 11.41 25.18
CA LEU A 390 0.56 11.84 25.00
C LEU A 390 0.34 12.46 23.64
N VAL A 391 1.31 13.24 23.14
CA VAL A 391 1.25 13.82 21.78
C VAL A 391 1.37 12.71 20.74
N GLU A 392 2.31 11.76 20.90
CA GLU A 392 2.50 10.63 19.98
C GLU A 392 1.24 9.78 19.88
N GLN A 393 0.71 9.31 21.00
CA GLN A 393 -0.50 8.49 21.05
C GLN A 393 -1.72 9.24 20.52
N GLY A 394 -1.87 10.50 20.89
CA GLY A 394 -2.96 11.34 20.42
C GLY A 394 -2.90 11.60 18.91
N MET A 395 -1.71 11.78 18.32
CA MET A 395 -1.54 11.91 16.87
C MET A 395 -1.94 10.61 16.16
N VAL A 396 -1.54 9.44 16.65
CA VAL A 396 -1.95 8.14 16.11
C VAL A 396 -3.47 7.99 16.18
N ALA A 397 -4.07 8.26 17.35
CA ALA A 397 -5.51 8.15 17.55
C ALA A 397 -6.31 9.10 16.64
N LEU A 398 -5.86 10.36 16.51
CA LEU A 398 -6.50 11.33 15.61
C LEU A 398 -6.37 10.95 14.14
N ALA A 399 -5.19 10.49 13.71
CA ALA A 399 -4.95 10.10 12.32
C ALA A 399 -5.81 8.89 11.94
N ASP A 400 -5.90 7.89 12.80
CA ASP A 400 -6.73 6.69 12.59
C ASP A 400 -8.21 7.07 12.54
N ARG A 401 -8.72 7.79 13.57
CA ARG A 401 -10.13 8.17 13.66
C ARG A 401 -10.56 9.12 12.52
N ALA A 402 -9.67 9.98 12.07
CA ALA A 402 -9.93 10.87 10.94
C ALA A 402 -9.81 10.19 9.57
N GLY A 403 -9.31 8.96 9.51
CA GLY A 403 -9.04 8.25 8.26
C GLY A 403 -7.93 8.91 7.42
N VAL A 404 -6.97 9.61 8.08
CA VAL A 404 -5.80 10.21 7.41
C VAL A 404 -4.73 9.13 7.24
N ALA A 405 -4.99 8.23 6.30
CA ALA A 405 -4.28 6.96 6.17
C ALA A 405 -2.75 7.13 6.00
N THR A 406 -2.30 8.12 5.19
CA THR A 406 -0.87 8.41 5.00
C THR A 406 -0.17 8.70 6.33
N LEU A 407 -0.79 9.53 7.17
CA LEU A 407 -0.21 9.90 8.46
C LEU A 407 -0.31 8.74 9.46
N SER A 408 -1.45 8.05 9.49
CA SER A 408 -1.66 6.89 10.36
C SER A 408 -0.60 5.82 10.12
N LEU A 409 -0.36 5.44 8.86
CA LEU A 409 0.66 4.46 8.49
C LEU A 409 2.08 4.90 8.90
N ARG A 410 2.43 6.18 8.67
CA ARG A 410 3.74 6.72 9.05
C ARG A 410 3.95 6.72 10.56
N LEU A 411 2.92 7.09 11.32
CA LEU A 411 2.97 7.07 12.79
C LEU A 411 2.96 5.63 13.33
N GLY A 412 2.20 4.72 12.73
CA GLY A 412 2.17 3.30 13.10
C GLY A 412 3.54 2.63 13.00
N ASN A 413 4.36 3.04 12.03
CA ASN A 413 5.75 2.57 11.92
C ASN A 413 6.71 3.22 12.93
N ALA A 414 6.33 4.32 13.55
CA ALA A 414 7.20 5.13 14.38
C ALA A 414 6.87 5.09 15.88
N VAL A 415 5.61 4.82 16.22
CA VAL A 415 5.11 4.86 17.60
C VAL A 415 4.75 3.46 18.05
N ALA A 416 5.37 3.00 19.14
CA ALA A 416 5.07 1.72 19.75
C ALA A 416 3.97 1.85 20.81
N GLY A 417 3.15 0.80 20.93
CA GLY A 417 2.20 0.65 22.01
C GLY A 417 2.86 0.36 23.36
N PRO A 418 2.07 0.23 24.42
CA PRO A 418 2.58 -0.03 25.77
C PRO A 418 3.36 -1.35 25.90
N ASP A 419 3.08 -2.31 25.03
CA ASP A 419 3.74 -3.61 24.93
C ASP A 419 5.00 -3.60 24.04
N GLY A 420 5.35 -2.43 23.49
CA GLY A 420 6.46 -2.27 22.55
C GLY A 420 6.14 -2.68 21.11
N ALA A 421 4.93 -3.19 20.85
CA ALA A 421 4.48 -3.52 19.49
C ALA A 421 3.87 -2.30 18.77
N PRO A 422 3.94 -2.23 17.45
CA PRO A 422 3.24 -1.20 16.68
C PRO A 422 1.71 -1.34 16.84
N TYR A 423 1.00 -0.22 16.75
CA TYR A 423 -0.46 -0.25 16.69
C TYR A 423 -0.94 -0.79 15.33
N ALA A 424 -1.50 -2.01 15.31
CA ALA A 424 -1.94 -2.66 14.08
C ALA A 424 -2.99 -1.82 13.30
N ALA A 425 -3.88 -1.12 14.02
CA ALA A 425 -4.83 -0.20 13.40
C ALA A 425 -4.14 0.92 12.60
N ALA A 426 -3.03 1.45 13.11
CA ALA A 426 -2.28 2.50 12.44
C ALA A 426 -1.45 1.99 11.26
N LEU A 427 -0.93 0.75 11.34
CA LEU A 427 -0.21 0.10 10.23
C LEU A 427 -1.13 -0.23 9.04
N TYR A 428 -2.41 -0.49 9.31
CA TYR A 428 -3.43 -0.81 8.30
C TYR A 428 -4.61 0.15 8.42
N PRO A 429 -4.41 1.44 8.14
CA PRO A 429 -5.46 2.45 8.31
C PRO A 429 -6.62 2.22 7.34
N LEU A 430 -7.81 2.63 7.74
CA LEU A 430 -8.98 2.67 6.87
C LEU A 430 -9.13 4.09 6.29
N PRO A 431 -8.83 4.30 4.99
CA PRO A 431 -8.96 5.60 4.36
C PRO A 431 -10.40 6.11 4.37
N HIS A 432 -10.58 7.42 4.44
CA HIS A 432 -11.90 8.06 4.34
C HIS A 432 -12.37 8.26 2.89
N TRP A 433 -11.50 8.04 1.92
CA TRP A 433 -11.84 8.19 0.50
C TRP A 433 -12.66 7.01 0.00
N THR A 434 -13.55 7.32 -0.94
CA THR A 434 -14.33 6.32 -1.68
C THR A 434 -14.19 6.58 -3.18
N PRO A 435 -14.26 5.55 -4.02
CA PRO A 435 -14.41 5.75 -5.46
C PRO A 435 -15.63 6.62 -5.77
N ARG A 436 -15.64 7.28 -6.91
CA ARG A 436 -16.72 8.21 -7.30
C ARG A 436 -18.10 7.53 -7.29
N ASP A 437 -18.18 6.33 -7.83
CA ASP A 437 -19.44 5.58 -7.95
C ASP A 437 -19.55 4.47 -6.88
N GLY A 438 -18.74 4.57 -5.78
CA GLY A 438 -18.63 3.57 -4.74
C GLY A 438 -17.68 2.42 -5.11
N PHE A 439 -17.60 1.42 -4.23
CA PHE A 439 -16.72 0.28 -4.44
C PHE A 439 -17.33 -0.75 -5.40
N ALA A 440 -16.64 -1.06 -6.49
CA ALA A 440 -16.99 -2.11 -7.45
C ALA A 440 -16.28 -3.44 -7.13
N VAL A 441 -15.17 -3.39 -6.39
CA VAL A 441 -14.46 -4.52 -5.82
C VAL A 441 -14.33 -4.32 -4.31
N ASP A 442 -14.03 -5.38 -3.58
CA ASP A 442 -13.91 -5.32 -2.11
C ASP A 442 -12.95 -4.23 -1.66
N ARG A 443 -13.36 -3.43 -0.67
CA ARG A 443 -12.53 -2.38 -0.07
C ARG A 443 -11.17 -2.90 0.39
N ALA A 444 -11.14 -4.13 0.92
CA ALA A 444 -9.90 -4.79 1.33
C ALA A 444 -8.88 -4.88 0.20
N LEU A 445 -9.32 -5.22 -1.02
CA LEU A 445 -8.44 -5.32 -2.19
C LEU A 445 -7.97 -3.93 -2.66
N VAL A 446 -8.89 -2.95 -2.73
CA VAL A 446 -8.54 -1.58 -3.09
C VAL A 446 -7.52 -0.99 -2.11
N PHE A 447 -7.75 -1.15 -0.80
CA PHE A 447 -6.84 -0.64 0.24
C PHE A 447 -5.48 -1.36 0.22
N ALA A 448 -5.46 -2.66 -0.07
CA ALA A 448 -4.22 -3.42 -0.22
C ALA A 448 -3.33 -2.89 -1.36
N VAL A 449 -3.95 -2.61 -2.51
CA VAL A 449 -3.26 -2.01 -3.65
C VAL A 449 -2.79 -0.59 -3.33
N MET A 450 -3.66 0.27 -2.78
CA MET A 450 -3.30 1.65 -2.40
C MET A 450 -2.14 1.68 -1.39
N ARG A 451 -2.14 0.76 -0.42
CA ARG A 451 -1.06 0.66 0.57
C ARG A 451 0.28 0.31 -0.09
N GLN A 452 0.28 -0.63 -1.04
CA GLN A 452 1.48 -1.03 -1.76
C GLN A 452 1.95 0.03 -2.76
N GLU A 453 1.03 0.67 -3.49
CA GLU A 453 1.36 1.60 -4.57
C GLU A 453 1.85 2.97 -4.07
N SER A 454 1.14 3.56 -3.14
CA SER A 454 1.39 4.96 -2.74
C SER A 454 1.54 5.16 -1.24
N ARG A 455 1.33 4.11 -0.42
CA ARG A 455 1.18 4.29 1.03
C ARG A 455 0.14 5.36 1.37
N PHE A 456 -0.92 5.38 0.57
CA PHE A 456 -2.01 6.34 0.64
C PHE A 456 -1.61 7.79 0.34
N ASP A 457 -0.52 8.06 -0.36
CA ASP A 457 -0.18 9.42 -0.79
C ASP A 457 -0.87 9.74 -2.14
N PRO A 458 -1.91 10.60 -2.15
CA PRO A 458 -2.63 10.92 -3.38
C PRO A 458 -1.80 11.77 -4.35
N ARG A 459 -0.63 12.27 -3.95
CA ARG A 459 0.23 13.13 -4.75
C ARG A 459 1.50 12.44 -5.24
N LEU A 460 1.65 11.16 -4.93
CA LEU A 460 2.81 10.40 -5.37
C LEU A 460 2.83 10.29 -6.90
N VAL A 461 4.02 10.51 -7.48
CA VAL A 461 4.30 10.28 -8.89
C VAL A 461 5.56 9.45 -8.98
N SER A 462 5.49 8.30 -9.65
CA SER A 462 6.65 7.45 -9.88
C SER A 462 7.55 8.00 -11.00
N SER A 463 8.76 7.47 -11.12
CA SER A 463 9.68 7.77 -12.23
C SER A 463 9.08 7.48 -13.60
N ALA A 464 8.20 6.46 -13.70
CA ALA A 464 7.47 6.11 -14.92
C ALA A 464 6.22 6.98 -15.17
N GLY A 465 5.91 7.93 -14.28
CA GLY A 465 4.76 8.82 -14.38
C GLY A 465 3.44 8.23 -13.88
N ALA A 466 3.47 7.08 -13.20
CA ALA A 466 2.29 6.56 -12.50
C ALA A 466 1.91 7.53 -11.36
N THR A 467 0.61 7.81 -11.19
CA THR A 467 0.15 8.94 -10.39
C THR A 467 -0.95 8.53 -9.40
N GLY A 468 -0.89 9.09 -8.20
CA GLY A 468 -1.95 9.05 -7.19
C GLY A 468 -2.00 7.77 -6.38
N LEU A 469 -3.14 7.55 -5.69
CA LEU A 469 -3.31 6.50 -4.68
C LEU A 469 -3.04 5.09 -5.20
N MET A 470 -3.51 4.77 -6.40
CA MET A 470 -3.37 3.45 -7.03
C MET A 470 -2.31 3.44 -8.13
N GLN A 471 -1.46 4.48 -8.22
CA GLN A 471 -0.36 4.63 -9.19
C GLN A 471 -0.78 4.30 -10.62
N ILE A 472 -1.81 4.98 -11.10
CA ILE A 472 -2.33 4.79 -12.45
C ILE A 472 -1.46 5.53 -13.47
N LEU A 473 -0.98 4.81 -14.48
CA LEU A 473 -0.31 5.42 -15.63
C LEU A 473 -1.32 6.20 -16.48
N PRO A 474 -0.94 7.33 -17.09
CA PRO A 474 -1.82 8.04 -18.03
C PRO A 474 -2.33 7.16 -19.18
N SER A 475 -1.53 6.23 -19.68
CA SER A 475 -1.93 5.25 -20.70
C SER A 475 -2.99 4.27 -20.15
N THR A 476 -2.87 3.81 -18.92
CA THR A 476 -3.87 2.95 -18.27
C THR A 476 -5.18 3.71 -18.03
N ALA A 477 -5.11 4.97 -17.59
CA ALA A 477 -6.29 5.82 -17.45
C ALA A 477 -7.02 6.01 -18.79
N GLN A 478 -6.27 6.25 -19.85
CA GLN A 478 -6.79 6.35 -21.22
C GLN A 478 -7.46 5.03 -21.66
N HIS A 479 -6.82 3.89 -21.44
CA HIS A 479 -7.34 2.55 -21.77
C HIS A 479 -8.67 2.27 -21.06
N VAL A 480 -8.75 2.54 -19.74
CA VAL A 480 -9.98 2.36 -18.97
C VAL A 480 -11.09 3.28 -19.49
N ARG A 481 -10.78 4.55 -19.79
CA ARG A 481 -11.74 5.50 -20.36
C ARG A 481 -12.32 5.04 -21.70
N GLU A 482 -11.50 4.47 -22.58
CA GLU A 482 -11.95 4.00 -23.89
C GLU A 482 -12.92 2.82 -23.79
N ARG A 483 -12.90 2.07 -22.70
CA ARG A 483 -13.76 0.91 -22.46
C ARG A 483 -15.01 1.25 -21.62
N HIS A 484 -15.00 2.39 -20.93
CA HIS A 484 -16.07 2.82 -20.02
C HIS A 484 -16.59 4.19 -20.47
N ALA A 485 -17.73 4.19 -21.15
CA ALA A 485 -18.32 5.39 -21.76
C ALA A 485 -18.78 6.46 -20.74
N ASP A 486 -18.94 6.08 -19.49
CA ASP A 486 -19.30 6.95 -18.35
C ASP A 486 -18.10 7.73 -17.79
N ILE A 487 -16.87 7.41 -18.20
CA ILE A 487 -15.66 8.15 -17.82
C ILE A 487 -15.39 9.25 -18.86
N GLY A 488 -15.50 10.51 -18.43
CA GLY A 488 -15.21 11.66 -19.27
C GLY A 488 -13.73 11.83 -19.60
N SER A 489 -13.43 12.58 -20.65
CA SER A 489 -12.04 12.89 -21.03
C SER A 489 -11.28 13.65 -19.95
N GLU A 490 -11.99 14.43 -19.13
CA GLU A 490 -11.43 15.20 -18.02
C GLU A 490 -11.04 14.31 -16.84
N ASP A 491 -11.73 13.18 -16.66
CA ASP A 491 -11.49 12.25 -15.56
C ASP A 491 -10.21 11.40 -15.72
N ALA A 492 -9.71 11.27 -16.95
CA ALA A 492 -8.50 10.49 -17.26
C ALA A 492 -7.27 11.35 -17.54
N ASN A 493 -7.35 12.67 -17.38
CA ASN A 493 -6.18 13.54 -17.53
C ASN A 493 -5.26 13.43 -16.30
N ARG A 494 -4.00 13.85 -16.45
CA ARG A 494 -2.99 13.72 -15.41
C ARG A 494 -3.36 14.44 -14.11
N ASP A 495 -4.02 15.60 -14.21
CA ASP A 495 -4.39 16.39 -13.03
C ASP A 495 -5.53 15.72 -12.25
N ALA A 496 -6.46 15.06 -12.96
CA ALA A 496 -7.53 14.28 -12.37
C ALA A 496 -7.02 13.06 -11.58
N LEU A 497 -5.85 12.50 -11.96
CA LEU A 497 -5.25 11.37 -11.25
C LEU A 497 -4.76 11.73 -9.85
N PHE A 498 -4.66 13.00 -9.48
CA PHE A 498 -4.39 13.45 -8.12
C PHE A 498 -5.65 13.53 -7.25
N ASP A 499 -6.84 13.45 -7.85
CA ASP A 499 -8.09 13.35 -7.10
C ASP A 499 -8.27 11.93 -6.56
N PRO A 500 -8.38 11.74 -5.23
CA PRO A 500 -8.49 10.42 -4.63
C PRO A 500 -9.64 9.58 -5.18
N SER A 501 -10.84 10.15 -5.28
CA SER A 501 -12.05 9.41 -5.70
C SER A 501 -11.97 8.97 -7.16
N ARG A 502 -11.43 9.82 -8.04
CA ARG A 502 -11.23 9.51 -9.47
C ARG A 502 -10.12 8.48 -9.67
N ASN A 503 -9.02 8.63 -8.93
CA ASN A 503 -7.91 7.69 -9.00
C ASN A 503 -8.33 6.29 -8.57
N MET A 504 -9.09 6.20 -7.45
CA MET A 504 -9.66 4.95 -6.98
C MET A 504 -10.67 4.35 -7.97
N GLU A 505 -11.50 5.19 -8.60
CA GLU A 505 -12.45 4.74 -9.61
C GLU A 505 -11.75 4.09 -10.81
N LEU A 506 -10.74 4.76 -11.37
CA LEU A 506 -9.96 4.21 -12.49
C LEU A 506 -9.20 2.95 -12.08
N GLY A 507 -8.61 2.94 -10.89
CA GLY A 507 -7.85 1.81 -10.39
C GLY A 507 -8.70 0.57 -10.14
N GLN A 508 -9.88 0.71 -9.53
CA GLN A 508 -10.78 -0.43 -9.32
C GLN A 508 -11.36 -0.98 -10.63
N ARG A 509 -11.66 -0.13 -11.61
CA ARG A 509 -12.10 -0.59 -12.93
C ARG A 509 -11.01 -1.37 -13.64
N TYR A 510 -9.77 -0.89 -13.58
CA TYR A 510 -8.65 -1.64 -14.13
C TYR A 510 -8.44 -3.00 -13.42
N LEU A 511 -8.58 -3.06 -12.08
CA LEU A 511 -8.56 -4.32 -11.34
C LEU A 511 -9.68 -5.27 -11.79
N THR A 512 -10.89 -4.75 -11.98
CA THR A 512 -12.05 -5.53 -12.47
C THR A 512 -11.77 -6.09 -13.86
N GLU A 513 -11.22 -5.28 -14.76
CA GLU A 513 -10.83 -5.75 -16.10
C GLU A 513 -9.80 -6.87 -16.02
N LEU A 514 -8.75 -6.72 -15.20
CA LEU A 514 -7.73 -7.75 -15.03
C LEU A 514 -8.31 -9.05 -14.50
N LEU A 515 -9.13 -8.97 -13.42
CA LEU A 515 -9.78 -10.15 -12.84
C LEU A 515 -10.69 -10.88 -13.84
N GLY A 516 -11.34 -10.14 -14.75
CA GLY A 516 -12.22 -10.68 -15.77
C GLY A 516 -11.51 -11.21 -17.03
N MET A 517 -10.18 -11.03 -17.17
CA MET A 517 -9.45 -11.57 -18.32
C MET A 517 -9.42 -13.10 -18.30
N PRO A 518 -9.68 -13.79 -19.43
CA PRO A 518 -9.67 -15.27 -19.49
C PRO A 518 -8.36 -15.91 -19.03
N GLU A 519 -7.23 -15.23 -19.23
CA GLU A 519 -5.93 -15.69 -18.79
C GLU A 519 -5.72 -15.57 -17.30
N ILE A 520 -6.50 -14.75 -16.60
CA ILE A 520 -6.43 -14.51 -15.14
C ILE A 520 -7.55 -15.26 -14.45
N ASP A 521 -8.77 -15.23 -14.98
CA ASP A 521 -9.93 -15.99 -14.52
C ASP A 521 -10.15 -15.85 -12.99
N GLY A 522 -10.17 -14.62 -12.51
CA GLY A 522 -10.34 -14.31 -11.10
C GLY A 522 -9.16 -14.66 -10.19
N ASN A 523 -8.05 -15.15 -10.70
CA ASN A 523 -6.89 -15.54 -9.90
C ASN A 523 -6.16 -14.30 -9.37
N LEU A 524 -6.12 -14.15 -8.03
CA LEU A 524 -5.57 -12.98 -7.36
C LEU A 524 -4.05 -12.82 -7.55
N PHE A 525 -3.29 -13.92 -7.60
CA PHE A 525 -1.84 -13.84 -7.83
C PHE A 525 -1.53 -13.34 -9.24
N LEU A 526 -2.27 -13.86 -10.23
CA LEU A 526 -2.11 -13.44 -11.62
C LEU A 526 -2.61 -12.00 -11.82
N ALA A 527 -3.70 -11.61 -11.16
CA ALA A 527 -4.20 -10.24 -11.20
C ALA A 527 -3.20 -9.23 -10.61
N ALA A 528 -2.62 -9.54 -9.45
CA ALA A 528 -1.59 -8.71 -8.83
C ALA A 528 -0.33 -8.61 -9.70
N ALA A 529 0.13 -9.74 -10.27
CA ALA A 529 1.27 -9.75 -11.19
C ALA A 529 0.99 -8.93 -12.46
N ALA A 530 -0.22 -9.02 -13.02
CA ALA A 530 -0.63 -8.24 -14.19
C ALA A 530 -0.77 -6.74 -13.89
N TYR A 531 -1.25 -6.41 -12.70
CA TYR A 531 -1.36 -5.00 -12.27
C TYR A 531 0.01 -4.31 -12.26
N ASN A 532 1.01 -4.97 -11.67
CA ASN A 532 2.37 -4.42 -11.56
C ASN A 532 3.16 -4.49 -12.88
N ALA A 533 3.22 -5.66 -13.52
CA ALA A 533 4.09 -5.90 -14.69
C ALA A 533 3.39 -5.78 -16.05
N GLY A 534 2.07 -5.62 -16.04
CA GLY A 534 1.23 -5.61 -17.23
C GLY A 534 0.81 -7.01 -17.69
N PRO A 535 -0.41 -7.14 -18.31
CA PRO A 535 -0.96 -8.43 -18.74
C PRO A 535 -0.12 -9.12 -19.83
N GLY A 536 0.55 -8.37 -20.69
CA GLY A 536 1.44 -8.93 -21.71
C GLY A 536 2.67 -9.63 -21.12
N THR A 537 3.25 -9.08 -20.05
CA THR A 537 4.36 -9.72 -19.31
C THR A 537 3.88 -10.98 -18.61
N LEU A 538 2.71 -10.92 -17.94
CA LEU A 538 2.10 -12.10 -17.32
C LEU A 538 1.86 -13.22 -18.33
N ALA A 539 1.31 -12.92 -19.51
CA ALA A 539 1.08 -13.91 -20.55
C ALA A 539 2.38 -14.60 -21.01
N ARG A 540 3.49 -13.87 -21.05
CA ARG A 540 4.82 -14.43 -21.33
C ARG A 540 5.22 -15.40 -20.21
N TRP A 541 5.17 -14.99 -18.92
CA TRP A 541 5.52 -15.85 -17.80
C TRP A 541 4.66 -17.12 -17.73
N ARG A 542 3.37 -17.04 -18.01
CA ARG A 542 2.50 -18.22 -18.03
C ARG A 542 2.92 -19.25 -19.08
N ARG A 543 3.47 -18.80 -20.22
CA ARG A 543 4.04 -19.72 -21.23
C ARG A 543 5.38 -20.29 -20.77
N GLU A 544 6.27 -19.46 -20.26
CA GLU A 544 7.63 -19.85 -19.81
C GLU A 544 7.60 -20.77 -18.59
N LEU A 545 6.63 -20.61 -17.70
CA LEU A 545 6.46 -21.35 -16.45
C LEU A 545 5.28 -22.33 -16.50
N SER A 546 4.88 -22.77 -17.68
CA SER A 546 3.70 -23.65 -17.87
C SER A 546 3.86 -25.04 -17.22
N ASP A 547 5.08 -25.44 -16.87
CA ASP A 547 5.41 -26.65 -16.11
C ASP A 547 5.17 -26.52 -14.60
N ILE A 548 4.98 -25.30 -14.08
CA ILE A 548 4.81 -25.02 -12.66
C ILE A 548 3.34 -24.96 -12.30
N THR A 549 2.87 -25.96 -11.57
CA THR A 549 1.48 -26.03 -11.07
C THR A 549 1.33 -25.54 -9.63
N ASP A 550 2.43 -25.44 -8.89
CA ASP A 550 2.48 -24.94 -7.51
C ASP A 550 2.36 -23.42 -7.50
N PRO A 551 1.30 -22.82 -6.90
CA PRO A 551 1.07 -21.39 -6.93
C PRO A 551 2.22 -20.57 -6.32
N LEU A 552 2.77 -21.04 -5.20
CA LEU A 552 3.85 -20.34 -4.51
C LEU A 552 5.17 -20.44 -5.30
N LEU A 553 5.47 -21.60 -5.88
CA LEU A 553 6.64 -21.74 -6.75
C LEU A 553 6.50 -20.87 -8.02
N PHE A 554 5.30 -20.71 -8.54
CA PHE A 554 5.05 -19.84 -9.68
C PHE A 554 5.43 -18.38 -9.36
N ILE A 555 4.95 -17.85 -8.21
CA ILE A 555 5.32 -16.49 -7.78
C ILE A 555 6.84 -16.36 -7.67
N GLU A 556 7.49 -17.28 -6.96
CA GLU A 556 8.95 -17.27 -6.74
C GLU A 556 9.76 -17.50 -8.02
N SER A 557 9.11 -17.91 -9.10
CA SER A 557 9.75 -18.10 -10.41
C SER A 557 9.50 -16.95 -11.39
N LEU A 558 8.77 -15.91 -11.01
CA LEU A 558 8.64 -14.69 -11.81
C LEU A 558 10.00 -14.02 -11.93
N SER A 559 10.40 -13.64 -13.14
CA SER A 559 11.75 -13.11 -13.39
C SER A 559 11.97 -11.69 -12.83
N PHE A 560 10.90 -10.91 -12.55
CA PHE A 560 11.01 -9.58 -11.98
C PHE A 560 10.87 -9.64 -10.45
N GLY A 561 11.93 -9.26 -9.73
CA GLY A 561 11.94 -9.20 -8.25
C GLY A 561 10.84 -8.29 -7.70
N GLU A 562 10.71 -7.11 -8.28
CA GLU A 562 9.67 -6.15 -7.92
C GLU A 562 8.26 -6.77 -7.99
N THR A 563 7.97 -7.55 -9.04
CA THR A 563 6.65 -8.18 -9.18
C THR A 563 6.42 -9.32 -8.19
N ARG A 564 7.46 -10.11 -7.86
CA ARG A 564 7.37 -11.11 -6.79
C ARG A 564 6.97 -10.46 -5.47
N ASP A 565 7.75 -9.45 -5.06
CA ASP A 565 7.51 -8.68 -3.84
C ASP A 565 6.13 -8.00 -3.86
N TYR A 566 5.73 -7.50 -5.01
CA TYR A 566 4.41 -6.86 -5.17
C TYR A 566 3.27 -7.85 -4.90
N VAL A 567 3.32 -9.03 -5.51
CA VAL A 567 2.29 -10.06 -5.30
C VAL A 567 2.21 -10.45 -3.83
N GLU A 568 3.34 -10.74 -3.20
CA GLU A 568 3.39 -11.10 -1.78
C GLU A 568 2.81 -9.99 -0.89
N LYS A 569 3.25 -8.75 -1.10
CA LYS A 569 2.83 -7.61 -0.28
C LYS A 569 1.36 -7.25 -0.48
N VAL A 570 0.85 -7.24 -1.72
CA VAL A 570 -0.57 -6.98 -1.99
C VAL A 570 -1.44 -8.07 -1.38
N MET A 571 -1.07 -9.33 -1.51
CA MET A 571 -1.85 -10.43 -0.94
C MET A 571 -1.83 -10.42 0.59
N ALA A 572 -0.68 -10.20 1.21
CA ALA A 572 -0.59 -10.03 2.66
C ALA A 572 -1.47 -8.87 3.15
N ASN A 573 -1.38 -7.71 2.49
CA ASN A 573 -2.21 -6.56 2.79
C ASN A 573 -3.70 -6.86 2.61
N PHE A 574 -4.08 -7.56 1.54
CA PHE A 574 -5.47 -7.93 1.26
C PHE A 574 -6.05 -8.80 2.39
N TRP A 575 -5.37 -9.86 2.79
CA TRP A 575 -5.80 -10.71 3.89
C TRP A 575 -5.88 -9.96 5.22
N ILE A 576 -4.91 -9.10 5.51
CA ILE A 576 -4.92 -8.29 6.73
C ILE A 576 -6.09 -7.28 6.71
N TYR A 577 -6.40 -6.65 5.56
CA TYR A 577 -7.57 -5.78 5.46
C TYR A 577 -8.88 -6.55 5.56
N GLN A 578 -8.97 -7.77 5.02
CA GLN A 578 -10.14 -8.63 5.24
C GLN A 578 -10.34 -8.91 6.73
N LEU A 579 -9.29 -9.30 7.45
CA LEU A 579 -9.33 -9.50 8.91
C LEU A 579 -9.77 -8.22 9.64
N ARG A 580 -9.22 -7.05 9.26
CA ARG A 580 -9.58 -5.77 9.87
C ARG A 580 -11.04 -5.38 9.63
N LEU A 581 -11.60 -5.77 8.51
CA LEU A 581 -13.00 -5.52 8.13
C LEU A 581 -13.95 -6.63 8.63
N GLY A 582 -13.43 -7.63 9.35
CA GLY A 582 -14.23 -8.76 9.84
C GLY A 582 -14.72 -9.68 8.73
N GLN A 583 -14.01 -9.73 7.61
CA GLN A 583 -14.34 -10.55 6.44
C GLN A 583 -13.63 -11.90 6.47
N GLU A 584 -14.20 -12.88 5.78
CA GLU A 584 -13.55 -14.18 5.57
C GLU A 584 -12.35 -14.06 4.63
N THR A 585 -11.32 -14.90 4.87
CA THR A 585 -10.08 -14.93 4.09
C THR A 585 -9.99 -16.16 3.18
N ALA A 586 -11.04 -16.44 2.40
CA ALA A 586 -11.15 -17.66 1.58
C ALA A 586 -9.95 -17.87 0.62
N SER A 587 -9.37 -16.79 0.10
CA SER A 587 -8.17 -16.88 -0.73
C SER A 587 -6.90 -17.27 0.05
N LEU A 588 -6.80 -16.88 1.33
CA LEU A 588 -5.74 -17.34 2.22
C LEU A 588 -5.91 -18.84 2.54
N ASP A 589 -7.14 -19.28 2.73
CA ASP A 589 -7.46 -20.69 2.94
C ASP A 589 -7.01 -21.54 1.75
N ALA A 590 -7.37 -21.08 0.54
CA ALA A 590 -6.95 -21.75 -0.68
C ALA A 590 -5.42 -21.87 -0.79
N VAL A 591 -4.69 -20.79 -0.48
CA VAL A 591 -3.21 -20.79 -0.53
C VAL A 591 -2.61 -21.69 0.54
N ALA A 592 -3.15 -21.70 1.75
CA ALA A 592 -2.72 -22.60 2.83
C ALA A 592 -2.92 -24.09 2.45
N ASP A 593 -3.96 -24.38 1.70
CA ASP A 593 -4.23 -25.70 1.11
C ASP A 593 -3.37 -26.02 -0.14
N GLY A 594 -2.49 -25.10 -0.57
CA GLY A 594 -1.68 -25.25 -1.79
C GLY A 594 -2.43 -25.04 -3.09
N LYS A 595 -3.60 -24.38 -3.04
CA LYS A 595 -4.44 -24.05 -4.20
C LYS A 595 -4.20 -22.60 -4.67
N TRP A 596 -4.57 -22.31 -5.92
CA TRP A 596 -4.58 -20.96 -6.45
C TRP A 596 -5.68 -20.11 -5.76
N PRO A 597 -5.38 -18.85 -5.37
CA PRO A 597 -6.36 -17.97 -4.76
C PRO A 597 -7.27 -17.36 -5.82
N SER A 598 -8.56 -17.66 -5.76
CA SER A 598 -9.58 -17.00 -6.59
C SER A 598 -10.21 -15.84 -5.83
N TYR A 599 -10.50 -14.75 -6.55
CA TYR A 599 -11.27 -13.63 -6.04
C TYR A 599 -12.72 -14.04 -5.85
N ILE A 600 -13.21 -13.94 -4.63
CA ILE A 600 -14.59 -14.14 -4.25
C ILE A 600 -15.07 -12.82 -3.63
N PRO A 601 -15.98 -12.07 -4.29
CA PRO A 601 -16.50 -10.83 -3.73
C PRO A 601 -17.21 -11.09 -2.39
N VAL A 602 -16.83 -10.36 -1.36
CA VAL A 602 -17.43 -10.41 -0.02
C VAL A 602 -18.40 -9.24 0.17
N GLU A 603 -18.13 -8.12 -0.49
CA GLU A 603 -18.96 -6.92 -0.47
C GLU A 603 -19.80 -6.85 -1.75
N ALA A 604 -21.10 -6.50 -1.62
CA ALA A 604 -21.93 -6.26 -2.80
C ALA A 604 -21.43 -4.98 -3.51
N PRO A 605 -21.28 -4.97 -4.85
CA PRO A 605 -20.91 -3.77 -5.59
C PRO A 605 -21.91 -2.63 -5.33
N ALA A 606 -21.41 -1.40 -5.18
CA ALA A 606 -22.24 -0.23 -4.86
C ALA A 606 -23.39 0.00 -5.88
N THR A 607 -23.18 -0.34 -7.14
CA THR A 607 -24.17 -0.32 -8.21
C THR A 607 -25.38 -1.24 -7.95
N GLN A 608 -25.23 -2.31 -7.17
CA GLN A 608 -26.34 -3.20 -6.80
C GLN A 608 -27.09 -2.67 -5.56
N VAL A 609 -26.43 -1.94 -4.67
CA VAL A 609 -27.05 -1.36 -3.47
C VAL A 609 -27.96 -0.19 -3.84
N ALA A 610 -27.60 0.59 -4.86
CA ALA A 610 -28.43 1.70 -5.36
C ALA A 610 -29.73 1.24 -6.07
N ALA A 611 -29.84 -0.03 -6.42
CA ALA A 611 -31.03 -0.61 -7.07
C ALA A 611 -32.08 -1.16 -6.09
N GLN A 612 -31.84 -1.16 -4.78
CA GLN A 612 -32.86 -1.47 -3.79
C GLN A 612 -33.60 -0.17 -3.44
N PRO A 613 -34.89 -0.03 -3.81
CA PRO A 613 -35.66 1.12 -3.37
C PRO A 613 -35.77 1.11 -1.86
N ASP A 614 -35.55 2.27 -1.24
CA ASP A 614 -35.83 2.48 0.18
C ASP A 614 -37.23 1.94 0.51
N PRO A 615 -37.42 1.24 1.63
CA PRO A 615 -38.75 0.86 2.05
C PRO A 615 -39.56 2.14 2.31
N LEU A 616 -40.51 2.40 1.43
CA LEU A 616 -41.48 3.50 1.58
C LEU A 616 -42.09 3.48 2.97
N PRO A 617 -42.22 4.62 3.65
CA PRO A 617 -42.93 4.67 4.93
C PRO A 617 -44.35 4.18 4.75
N ALA A 618 -44.76 3.26 5.63
CA ALA A 618 -46.04 2.61 5.61
C ALA A 618 -47.22 3.60 5.41
N ALA A 619 -47.80 3.55 4.24
CA ALA A 619 -49.04 4.29 3.95
C ALA A 619 -50.20 3.63 4.64
N LYS A 620 -51.02 4.45 5.30
CA LYS A 620 -52.32 4.05 5.93
C LYS A 620 -53.24 3.40 4.89
N PRO A 621 -54.10 2.43 5.29
CA PRO A 621 -54.93 1.66 4.37
C PRO A 621 -56.05 2.51 3.78
N ALA A 622 -56.24 2.52 2.48
CA ALA A 622 -57.40 2.98 1.76
C ALA A 622 -58.02 1.83 0.98
N ILE A 623 -59.35 1.80 1.05
CA ILE A 623 -60.38 0.83 0.68
C ILE A 623 -60.41 0.50 -0.83
N PRO A 624 -60.88 -0.69 -1.27
CA PRO A 624 -60.66 -1.18 -2.63
C PRO A 624 -61.73 -0.75 -3.66
N ALA A 625 -61.31 -0.74 -4.94
CA ALA A 625 -62.25 -0.77 -6.07
C ALA A 625 -61.67 -1.65 -7.20
N ALA A 626 -62.58 -2.36 -7.83
CA ALA A 626 -62.50 -3.59 -8.59
C ALA A 626 -61.90 -3.50 -10.01
N ALA A 627 -61.30 -4.62 -10.38
CA ALA A 627 -61.33 -5.36 -11.66
C ALA A 627 -61.41 -4.62 -13.03
N THR A 628 -60.46 -4.95 -13.91
CA THR A 628 -60.76 -5.69 -15.17
C THR A 628 -59.49 -6.10 -15.93
N ALA A 629 -59.60 -7.31 -16.52
CA ALA A 629 -58.56 -8.05 -17.21
C ALA A 629 -58.32 -7.54 -18.63
N ALA A 630 -57.12 -7.81 -19.18
CA ALA A 630 -56.97 -8.48 -20.50
C ALA A 630 -55.49 -8.75 -20.82
N ALA A 631 -55.29 -9.93 -21.34
CA ALA A 631 -54.07 -10.59 -21.79
C ALA A 631 -53.54 -9.99 -23.11
N GLU A 632 -52.24 -10.17 -23.34
CA GLU A 632 -51.71 -10.82 -24.55
C GLU A 632 -50.19 -10.97 -24.54
N LYS A 633 -49.74 -12.18 -24.86
CA LYS A 633 -48.41 -12.61 -25.27
C LYS A 633 -48.50 -12.91 -26.77
N PRO A 634 -47.49 -13.35 -27.50
CA PRO A 634 -46.02 -13.20 -27.51
C PRO A 634 -45.47 -12.89 -28.92
N THR A 635 -44.16 -12.68 -29.09
CA THR A 635 -43.41 -13.38 -30.18
C THR A 635 -41.91 -13.24 -30.04
N ALA A 636 -41.24 -14.36 -30.28
CA ALA A 636 -39.80 -14.54 -30.34
C ALA A 636 -39.22 -14.10 -31.68
N GLU A 637 -37.95 -13.70 -31.66
CA GLU A 637 -37.03 -13.98 -32.77
C GLU A 637 -35.55 -13.76 -32.32
N ALA A 638 -34.74 -14.78 -32.51
CA ALA A 638 -33.28 -14.79 -32.52
C ALA A 638 -32.87 -15.14 -33.97
N PRO A 639 -31.63 -15.25 -34.38
CA PRO A 639 -30.35 -14.72 -33.95
C PRO A 639 -29.54 -14.11 -35.10
N ALA A 640 -28.43 -13.40 -34.81
CA ALA A 640 -27.32 -13.34 -35.80
C ALA A 640 -26.01 -12.79 -35.21
N ALA A 641 -24.97 -13.61 -35.44
CA ALA A 641 -23.61 -13.28 -35.81
C ALA A 641 -22.66 -12.63 -34.78
N GLU A 642 -21.68 -13.44 -34.39
CA GLU A 642 -20.38 -13.01 -33.87
C GLU A 642 -19.62 -12.13 -34.88
N PRO A 643 -18.82 -11.20 -34.41
CA PRO A 643 -17.59 -10.82 -35.10
C PRO A 643 -16.33 -11.10 -34.32
N SER A 644 -15.46 -11.79 -35.00
CA SER A 644 -14.00 -11.86 -35.00
C SER A 644 -13.25 -10.99 -33.97
N VAL A 645 -12.45 -11.66 -33.16
CA VAL A 645 -11.40 -11.11 -32.32
C VAL A 645 -10.33 -10.44 -33.19
N ALA A 646 -10.22 -9.13 -33.12
CA ALA A 646 -9.08 -8.40 -33.65
C ALA A 646 -8.29 -7.79 -32.47
N ASP A 647 -7.00 -8.04 -32.51
CA ASP A 647 -5.88 -7.55 -31.72
C ASP A 647 -6.17 -6.41 -30.70
N ALA A 648 -6.08 -6.73 -29.43
CA ALA A 648 -5.94 -5.74 -28.38
C ALA A 648 -4.53 -5.13 -28.44
N PRO A 649 -4.39 -3.79 -28.45
CA PRO A 649 -3.08 -3.16 -28.36
C PRO A 649 -2.42 -3.49 -27.01
N ALA A 650 -1.16 -3.91 -27.08
CA ALA A 650 -0.33 -4.18 -25.92
C ALA A 650 -0.19 -2.90 -25.08
N VAL A 651 -0.67 -2.95 -23.86
CA VAL A 651 -0.35 -1.95 -22.82
C VAL A 651 1.14 -2.06 -22.52
N PRO A 652 1.94 -1.00 -22.61
CA PRO A 652 3.38 -1.08 -22.38
C PRO A 652 3.65 -1.52 -20.95
N ALA A 653 4.43 -2.57 -20.80
CA ALA A 653 4.95 -3.01 -19.52
C ALA A 653 5.75 -1.88 -18.86
N ARG A 654 5.64 -1.78 -17.54
CA ARG A 654 6.45 -0.92 -16.70
C ARG A 654 7.90 -1.45 -16.71
N VAL A 655 8.64 -1.15 -17.77
CA VAL A 655 10.07 -1.49 -17.85
C VAL A 655 10.85 -0.31 -17.30
N GLU A 656 11.24 -0.37 -16.04
CA GLU A 656 12.34 0.44 -15.55
C GLU A 656 13.65 -0.07 -16.14
N THR A 657 14.04 0.46 -17.27
CA THR A 657 15.44 0.48 -17.65
C THR A 657 16.03 1.76 -17.04
N VAL A 658 16.74 1.61 -15.94
CA VAL A 658 17.69 2.61 -15.47
C VAL A 658 18.76 2.75 -16.55
N ALA A 659 18.59 3.72 -17.44
CA ALA A 659 19.63 4.21 -18.30
C ALA A 659 20.22 5.45 -17.60
N GLU A 660 21.29 5.25 -16.85
CA GLU A 660 22.23 6.32 -16.54
C GLU A 660 22.71 6.94 -17.85
N ARG A 661 22.35 8.21 -18.08
CA ARG A 661 23.14 9.12 -18.90
C ARG A 661 23.69 10.21 -18.01
N GLY A 662 24.87 9.95 -17.47
CA GLY A 662 25.78 11.00 -17.06
C GLY A 662 26.47 11.54 -18.29
N GLU A 663 26.08 12.71 -18.75
CA GLU A 663 26.95 13.59 -19.54
C GLU A 663 27.22 14.83 -18.72
N ALA A 664 28.44 14.87 -18.19
CA ALA A 664 29.05 16.08 -17.68
C ALA A 664 29.47 16.94 -18.87
N SER A 665 28.87 18.10 -19.01
CA SER A 665 29.44 19.19 -19.84
C SER A 665 30.42 20.03 -19.00
N PRO A 666 31.58 20.39 -19.53
CA PRO A 666 32.48 21.31 -18.85
C PRO A 666 32.04 22.75 -19.06
N ILE A 667 32.05 23.50 -18.01
CA ILE A 667 31.90 24.96 -18.03
C ILE A 667 33.29 25.59 -18.00
N PRO A 668 33.54 26.68 -18.75
CA PRO A 668 34.82 27.36 -18.76
C PRO A 668 35.18 28.07 -17.46
#